data_e38694aff7de069eeb0ee854e51d8898
#
_entry.id   e38694aff7de069eeb0ee854e51d8898
#
_cell.length_a   1.000
_cell.length_b   1.000
_cell.length_c   1.000
_cell.angle_alpha   90.00
_cell.angle_beta   90.00
_cell.angle_gamma   90.00
#
_symmetry.space_group_name_H-M   'P 1'
#
loop_
_entity.id
_entity.type
_entity.pdbx_description
1 polymer ?
#
loop_
_entity_poly.entity_id
_entity_poly.type
_entity_poly.pdbx_seq_one_letter_code
_entity_poly.pdbx_strand_id
1 'polypeptide(L)'
;MEVSDGTKVYRISHLISVDSVLGVDLATNKSQKLAVETLKMVDLNAPTALAANADEPGGDRELLAYSDEEWKIGQQRFQAIKGLLNNPLRTRQETQRIATTHGVHVGTLYRWLNDYTNAGHVSALVPAKRGRKTGTMMLEDAPEAILQSAIEDVYLHKQRCSAQVVIEEVQRRCRLAKVASPHPNTVRNRINRIPDRERLRRRGRKEEAKNLYTAIRGSFPGADHPFDFVEIDHTPADVITVDETHRQPVGRPFITLAIDVHTRMVAGLYLSYDPPSAASVGLCLAQAMCTKREYLAELGVEGSWPVWGRIGTVHCDNAREFRGATLTRGCEEHGINIAWRPVKVPNYGGHIERLMGTLAGELHKLPGTTFSNTHQRKGYDSMGQATLTLKELERHLVEFFVNVYHQRVHSELDMSPLRKWELGLVGNATTPGIGIMPMPQDPGRLLLDFMPFVERTVQPYGIQIDEITYYDPVLNPYINAVDPKNSKAKRTFIVRRDPRNISQVHFFDPEGQRYCAIPYRNIGHPAMSLYELKEVRRKLLDEGRKGVDEHLIFEALDKMRARVAEATHKSKSARRQAQRTPQQPTVTPVAAKPINTGTPTASKSSPGPDSGPLSHSFQAFEEDDPFAQPVQPFDELTLRG
;
A
#
# COMPACT_ATOMS: atom_id res chain seq x y z
N MET A 1 43.85 4.85 17.51
CA MET A 1 44.54 3.70 16.90
C MET A 1 44.89 2.74 18.04
N GLU A 2 44.44 1.50 17.96
CA GLU A 2 44.69 0.48 18.99
C GLU A 2 45.77 -0.47 18.46
N VAL A 3 46.73 -0.76 19.31
CA VAL A 3 47.88 -1.60 19.00
C VAL A 3 48.16 -2.57 20.14
N SER A 4 48.77 -3.70 19.84
CA SER A 4 49.14 -4.70 20.83
C SER A 4 50.64 -4.99 20.77
N ASP A 5 51.26 -5.16 21.94
CA ASP A 5 52.62 -5.67 22.06
C ASP A 5 52.67 -7.20 22.13
N GLY A 6 51.57 -7.88 21.92
CA GLY A 6 51.43 -9.33 22.05
C GLY A 6 50.96 -9.81 23.42
N THR A 7 51.00 -8.98 24.46
CA THR A 7 50.55 -9.30 25.82
C THR A 7 49.42 -8.39 26.29
N LYS A 8 49.43 -7.14 25.84
CA LYS A 8 48.46 -6.10 26.22
C LYS A 8 48.05 -5.28 25.03
N VAL A 9 46.87 -4.65 25.14
CA VAL A 9 46.32 -3.76 24.14
C VAL A 9 46.43 -2.33 24.63
N TYR A 10 46.98 -1.44 23.77
CA TYR A 10 47.22 -0.04 24.06
C TYR A 10 46.52 0.84 23.07
N ARG A 11 46.01 1.97 23.54
CA ARG A 11 45.51 3.05 22.68
C ARG A 11 46.62 4.11 22.54
N ILE A 12 47.09 4.36 21.31
CA ILE A 12 48.11 5.37 21.06
C ILE A 12 47.50 6.73 21.37
N SER A 13 48.12 7.47 22.29
CA SER A 13 47.73 8.81 22.68
C SER A 13 48.55 9.90 22.02
N HIS A 14 49.88 9.70 21.91
CA HIS A 14 50.81 10.67 21.31
C HIS A 14 51.97 9.97 20.61
N LEU A 15 52.46 10.58 19.52
CA LEU A 15 53.70 10.22 18.86
C LEU A 15 54.83 10.98 19.57
N ILE A 16 55.80 10.25 20.15
CA ILE A 16 56.94 10.87 20.84
C ILE A 16 58.10 11.06 19.88
N SER A 17 58.41 10.06 19.05
CA SER A 17 59.39 10.08 17.99
C SER A 17 59.02 9.12 16.88
N VAL A 18 59.80 9.05 15.80
CA VAL A 18 59.55 8.09 14.70
C VAL A 18 59.54 6.64 15.22
N ASP A 19 60.31 6.34 16.26
CA ASP A 19 60.50 4.99 16.80
C ASP A 19 59.71 4.72 18.10
N SER A 20 59.00 5.72 18.66
CA SER A 20 58.32 5.56 19.95
C SER A 20 57.03 6.35 20.07
N VAL A 21 56.03 5.71 20.67
CA VAL A 21 54.69 6.26 20.92
C VAL A 21 54.36 6.17 22.39
N LEU A 22 53.49 7.06 22.86
CA LEU A 22 52.87 6.94 24.16
C LEU A 22 51.54 6.18 23.97
N GLY A 23 51.49 4.98 24.53
CA GLY A 23 50.28 4.15 24.55
C GLY A 23 49.64 4.12 25.93
N VAL A 24 48.33 4.14 26.02
CA VAL A 24 47.55 3.95 27.23
C VAL A 24 47.08 2.50 27.25
N ASP A 25 47.52 1.74 28.23
CA ASP A 25 47.07 0.36 28.45
C ASP A 25 45.53 0.37 28.75
N LEU A 26 44.76 -0.32 27.94
CA LEU A 26 43.29 -0.32 28.04
C LEU A 26 42.77 -1.08 29.29
N ALA A 27 43.56 -1.95 29.85
CA ALA A 27 43.17 -2.70 31.06
C ALA A 27 43.49 -1.93 32.37
N THR A 28 44.62 -1.17 32.38
CA THR A 28 45.08 -0.51 33.63
C THR A 28 44.99 1.01 33.56
N ASN A 29 44.66 1.56 32.43
CA ASN A 29 44.59 3.02 32.14
C ASN A 29 45.87 3.77 32.45
N LYS A 30 47.03 3.07 32.44
CA LYS A 30 48.34 3.70 32.65
C LYS A 30 49.04 3.99 31.33
N SER A 31 49.60 5.19 31.21
CA SER A 31 50.37 5.56 30.07
C SER A 31 51.81 4.99 30.12
N GLN A 32 52.24 4.38 29.05
CA GLN A 32 53.57 3.81 28.88
C GLN A 32 54.18 4.18 27.55
N LYS A 33 55.50 4.42 27.53
CA LYS A 33 56.24 4.62 26.30
C LYS A 33 56.48 3.27 25.63
N LEU A 34 56.06 3.13 24.36
CA LEU A 34 56.15 1.89 23.61
C LEU A 34 57.04 2.14 22.35
N ALA A 35 57.87 1.14 22.02
CA ALA A 35 58.62 1.17 20.77
C ALA A 35 57.72 0.71 19.61
N VAL A 36 57.73 1.47 18.50
CA VAL A 36 56.87 1.20 17.34
C VAL A 36 57.13 -0.19 16.74
N GLU A 37 58.38 -0.63 16.76
CA GLU A 37 58.78 -1.95 16.25
C GLU A 37 58.13 -3.15 16.94
N THR A 38 57.71 -3.00 18.20
CA THR A 38 57.08 -4.07 18.99
C THR A 38 55.55 -4.12 18.87
N LEU A 39 54.98 -3.15 18.15
CA LEU A 39 53.53 -2.98 18.09
C LEU A 39 52.91 -3.59 16.83
N LYS A 40 51.85 -4.35 16.99
CA LYS A 40 51.01 -4.87 15.92
C LYS A 40 49.63 -4.18 15.96
N MET A 41 49.12 -3.87 14.78
CA MET A 41 47.75 -3.37 14.69
C MET A 41 46.75 -4.45 15.17
N VAL A 42 45.81 -4.07 16.00
CA VAL A 42 44.71 -4.94 16.40
C VAL A 42 43.67 -4.91 15.27
N ASP A 43 43.36 -6.10 14.74
CA ASP A 43 42.38 -6.24 13.65
C ASP A 43 40.96 -6.02 14.23
N LEU A 44 40.35 -4.90 13.87
CA LEU A 44 38.99 -4.51 14.37
C LEU A 44 37.85 -5.41 13.86
N ASN A 45 38.14 -6.37 12.99
CA ASN A 45 37.17 -7.31 12.45
C ASN A 45 37.10 -8.68 13.16
N ALA A 46 37.91 -8.91 14.17
CA ALA A 46 37.72 -10.08 15.01
C ALA A 46 36.56 -9.82 15.98
N PRO A 47 35.60 -10.76 16.15
CA PRO A 47 34.50 -10.59 17.11
C PRO A 47 35.04 -10.75 18.53
N THR A 48 35.64 -9.71 19.06
CA THR A 48 36.09 -9.66 20.45
C THR A 48 35.02 -9.00 21.29
N ALA A 49 34.47 -9.77 22.21
CA ALA A 49 33.66 -9.43 23.34
C ALA A 49 33.71 -7.95 23.82
N LEU A 50 32.98 -7.06 23.15
CA LEU A 50 32.64 -5.72 23.62
C LEU A 50 31.16 -5.67 24.07
N ALA A 51 30.73 -6.72 24.76
CA ALA A 51 29.41 -6.77 25.34
C ALA A 51 29.50 -7.02 26.86
N ALA A 52 30.30 -6.25 27.55
CA ALA A 52 30.21 -6.19 29.01
C ALA A 52 30.93 -4.96 29.52
N ASN A 53 30.26 -3.79 29.46
CA ASN A 53 30.38 -2.70 30.45
C ASN A 53 29.53 -1.50 29.93
N ALA A 54 28.21 -1.69 29.99
CA ALA A 54 27.22 -0.64 29.69
C ALA A 54 26.93 0.29 30.88
N ASP A 55 27.87 0.44 31.80
CA ASP A 55 27.69 1.22 33.04
C ASP A 55 28.72 2.36 33.22
N GLU A 56 29.38 2.84 32.17
CA GLU A 56 30.15 4.09 32.29
C GLU A 56 29.31 5.32 32.00
N PRO A 57 29.44 6.38 32.83
CA PRO A 57 28.70 7.63 32.66
C PRO A 57 29.32 8.45 31.54
N GLY A 58 28.80 8.33 30.35
CA GLY A 58 29.25 9.07 29.18
C GLY A 58 29.18 8.28 27.89
N GLY A 59 28.14 7.42 27.74
CA GLY A 59 27.88 6.71 26.48
C GLY A 59 27.85 7.68 25.32
N ASP A 60 28.63 7.41 24.28
CA ASP A 60 28.70 8.18 23.04
C ASP A 60 27.30 8.33 22.47
N ARG A 61 26.74 9.51 22.66
CA ARG A 61 25.56 9.92 21.89
C ARG A 61 26.00 10.18 20.48
N GLU A 62 25.20 9.77 19.51
CA GLU A 62 25.36 10.22 18.14
C GLU A 62 25.46 11.76 18.09
N LEU A 63 26.36 12.30 17.27
CA LEU A 63 26.63 13.74 17.22
C LEU A 63 25.37 14.58 16.98
N LEU A 64 24.43 14.07 16.19
CA LEU A 64 23.15 14.73 15.91
C LEU A 64 22.15 14.67 17.09
N ALA A 65 22.41 13.88 18.12
CA ALA A 65 21.56 13.79 19.30
C ALA A 65 21.81 14.92 20.32
N TYR A 66 22.80 15.78 20.08
CA TYR A 66 23.06 16.98 20.88
C TYR A 66 22.30 18.16 20.29
N SER A 67 21.64 18.96 21.14
CA SER A 67 21.09 20.22 20.66
C SER A 67 22.20 21.22 20.34
N ASP A 68 21.92 22.20 19.47
CA ASP A 68 22.89 23.25 19.09
C ASP A 68 23.43 24.01 20.31
N GLU A 69 22.58 24.21 21.33
CA GLU A 69 22.98 24.85 22.58
C GLU A 69 23.95 23.99 23.39
N GLU A 70 23.63 22.69 23.55
CA GLU A 70 24.52 21.72 24.23
C GLU A 70 25.87 21.62 23.51
N TRP A 71 25.85 21.55 22.18
CA TRP A 71 27.07 21.48 21.37
C TRP A 71 27.90 22.74 21.47
N LYS A 72 27.29 23.93 21.46
CA LYS A 72 27.98 25.22 21.64
C LYS A 72 28.70 25.30 22.98
N ILE A 73 28.10 24.77 24.04
CA ILE A 73 28.75 24.68 25.37
C ILE A 73 29.98 23.78 25.30
N GLY A 74 29.88 22.63 24.64
CA GLY A 74 31.02 21.71 24.41
C GLY A 74 32.16 22.38 23.66
N GLN A 75 31.85 23.12 22.60
CA GLN A 75 32.83 23.90 21.84
C GLN A 75 33.49 25.00 22.68
N GLN A 76 32.73 25.73 23.47
CA GLN A 76 33.28 26.77 24.37
C GLN A 76 34.27 26.18 25.39
N ARG A 77 33.92 25.02 25.98
CA ARG A 77 34.82 24.30 26.88
C ARG A 77 36.09 23.80 26.18
N PHE A 78 35.95 23.31 24.95
CA PHE A 78 37.08 22.89 24.13
C PHE A 78 38.03 24.07 23.82
N GLN A 79 37.50 25.21 23.44
CA GLN A 79 38.30 26.42 23.20
C GLN A 79 39.06 26.85 24.48
N ALA A 80 38.45 26.73 25.65
CA ALA A 80 39.11 27.04 26.90
C ALA A 80 40.30 26.11 27.24
N ILE A 81 40.24 24.85 26.87
CA ILE A 81 41.31 23.86 27.14
C ILE A 81 42.29 23.71 25.99
N LYS A 82 42.00 24.18 24.77
CA LYS A 82 42.79 24.01 23.56
C LYS A 82 44.25 24.45 23.75
N GLY A 83 44.50 25.61 24.39
CA GLY A 83 45.82 26.11 24.69
C GLY A 83 46.61 25.23 25.68
N LEU A 84 45.93 24.51 26.56
CA LEU A 84 46.56 23.63 27.53
C LEU A 84 46.86 22.22 26.96
N LEU A 85 46.14 21.79 25.94
CA LEU A 85 46.36 20.51 25.29
C LEU A 85 47.74 20.45 24.58
N ASN A 86 48.16 21.57 23.98
CA ASN A 86 49.39 21.63 23.22
C ASN A 86 50.64 21.89 24.10
N ASN A 87 50.48 22.12 25.41
CA ASN A 87 51.59 22.38 26.33
C ASN A 87 51.60 21.36 27.49
N PRO A 88 52.30 20.24 27.36
CA PRO A 88 52.39 19.22 28.42
C PRO A 88 53.17 19.68 29.66
N LEU A 89 54.04 20.72 29.52
CA LEU A 89 54.85 21.32 30.62
C LEU A 89 54.20 22.56 31.23
N ARG A 90 52.88 22.72 31.06
CA ARG A 90 52.11 23.87 31.57
C ARG A 90 52.30 24.13 33.06
N THR A 91 52.48 25.38 33.39
CA THR A 91 52.61 25.82 34.80
C THR A 91 51.24 26.06 35.42
N ARG A 92 51.18 25.98 36.76
CA ARG A 92 49.96 26.30 37.50
C ARG A 92 49.50 27.74 37.27
N GLN A 93 50.46 28.67 37.10
CA GLN A 93 50.16 30.09 36.84
C GLN A 93 49.52 30.30 35.48
N GLU A 94 49.97 29.61 34.46
CA GLU A 94 49.38 29.64 33.11
C GLU A 94 47.95 29.08 33.09
N THR A 95 47.74 27.97 33.75
CA THR A 95 46.39 27.39 33.92
C THR A 95 45.46 28.34 34.69
N GLN A 96 45.99 29.05 35.69
CA GLN A 96 45.25 30.06 36.46
C GLN A 96 44.84 31.24 35.58
N ARG A 97 45.73 31.74 34.71
CA ARG A 97 45.41 32.82 33.77
C ARG A 97 44.29 32.44 32.82
N ILE A 98 44.40 31.24 32.19
CA ILE A 98 43.35 30.75 31.29
C ILE A 98 42.02 30.57 32.02
N ALA A 99 42.03 30.06 33.25
CA ALA A 99 40.86 29.94 34.10
C ALA A 99 40.14 31.29 34.32
N THR A 100 40.95 32.33 34.62
CA THR A 100 40.46 33.70 34.82
C THR A 100 39.89 34.28 33.51
N THR A 101 40.57 34.08 32.40
CA THR A 101 40.13 34.56 31.07
C THR A 101 38.78 33.97 30.68
N HIS A 102 38.54 32.69 30.98
CA HIS A 102 37.27 32.00 30.67
C HIS A 102 36.25 32.00 31.82
N GLY A 103 36.54 32.71 32.93
CA GLY A 103 35.61 32.86 34.06
C GLY A 103 35.31 31.53 34.80
N VAL A 104 36.25 30.56 34.79
CA VAL A 104 36.05 29.24 35.40
C VAL A 104 37.08 28.96 36.48
N HIS A 105 36.75 28.08 37.42
CA HIS A 105 37.68 27.65 38.43
C HIS A 105 38.75 26.69 37.83
N VAL A 106 39.98 26.78 38.27
CA VAL A 106 41.13 25.96 37.78
C VAL A 106 40.81 24.47 37.84
N GLY A 107 40.19 23.98 38.89
CA GLY A 107 39.75 22.58 39.02
C GLY A 107 38.76 22.15 37.92
N THR A 108 37.96 23.09 37.41
CA THR A 108 37.02 22.81 36.30
C THR A 108 37.76 22.66 35.00
N LEU A 109 38.83 23.48 34.75
CA LEU A 109 39.65 23.31 33.57
C LEU A 109 40.40 21.97 33.56
N TYR A 110 40.96 21.55 34.70
CA TYR A 110 41.62 20.26 34.82
C TYR A 110 40.66 19.10 34.58
N ARG A 111 39.41 19.18 35.10
CA ARG A 111 38.39 18.20 34.84
C ARG A 111 38.08 18.10 33.35
N TRP A 112 37.81 19.21 32.67
CA TRP A 112 37.54 19.23 31.23
C TRP A 112 38.73 18.70 30.41
N LEU A 113 39.96 19.06 30.82
CA LEU A 113 41.15 18.52 30.19
C LEU A 113 41.25 17.01 30.31
N ASN A 114 40.96 16.48 31.52
CA ASN A 114 40.97 15.04 31.77
C ASN A 114 39.84 14.34 30.98
N ASP A 115 38.62 14.91 30.99
CA ASP A 115 37.48 14.38 30.25
C ASP A 115 37.79 14.30 28.74
N TYR A 116 38.40 15.38 28.17
CA TYR A 116 38.81 15.38 26.78
C TYR A 116 39.99 14.44 26.49
N THR A 117 40.98 14.41 27.36
CA THR A 117 42.16 13.52 27.15
C THR A 117 41.79 12.05 27.19
N ASN A 118 40.83 11.69 28.05
CA ASN A 118 40.36 10.30 28.17
C ASN A 118 39.52 9.89 26.98
N ALA A 119 38.64 10.77 26.49
CA ALA A 119 37.68 10.44 25.44
C ALA A 119 38.20 10.76 24.01
N GLY A 120 39.07 11.76 23.87
CA GLY A 120 39.64 12.18 22.56
C GLY A 120 38.71 13.00 21.66
N HIS A 121 37.50 13.35 22.13
CA HIS A 121 36.52 14.06 21.30
C HIS A 121 35.74 15.15 22.08
N VAL A 122 35.22 16.16 21.36
CA VAL A 122 34.59 17.35 21.92
C VAL A 122 33.29 17.04 22.63
N SER A 123 32.55 16.00 22.20
CA SER A 123 31.29 15.62 22.82
C SER A 123 31.43 15.20 24.31
N ALA A 124 32.63 14.75 24.73
CA ALA A 124 32.92 14.49 26.13
C ALA A 124 32.87 15.74 27.02
N LEU A 125 33.01 16.91 26.42
CA LEU A 125 32.93 18.20 27.10
C LEU A 125 31.49 18.76 27.16
N VAL A 126 30.55 18.13 26.49
CA VAL A 126 29.14 18.53 26.57
C VAL A 126 28.60 18.19 27.96
N PRO A 127 27.93 19.14 28.64
CA PRO A 127 27.43 18.87 29.99
C PRO A 127 26.40 17.75 29.98
N ALA A 128 26.54 16.76 30.85
CA ALA A 128 25.49 15.78 31.06
C ALA A 128 24.21 16.46 31.54
N LYS A 129 23.07 16.00 31.04
CA LYS A 129 21.76 16.54 31.48
C LYS A 129 21.64 16.38 32.99
N ARG A 130 21.40 17.51 33.66
CA ARG A 130 21.14 17.52 35.11
C ARG A 130 19.84 16.79 35.38
N GLY A 131 19.86 15.92 36.37
CA GLY A 131 18.68 15.15 36.74
C GLY A 131 18.93 13.66 36.79
N ARG A 132 17.88 12.92 37.06
CA ARG A 132 17.94 11.47 37.18
C ARG A 132 18.00 10.83 35.80
N LYS A 133 18.78 9.77 35.66
CA LYS A 133 18.78 8.97 34.40
C LYS A 133 17.37 8.48 34.13
N THR A 134 16.92 8.72 32.90
CA THR A 134 15.62 8.20 32.41
C THR A 134 15.63 6.69 32.55
N GLY A 135 14.67 6.13 33.27
CA GLY A 135 14.61 4.67 33.48
C GLY A 135 14.90 4.21 34.90
N THR A 136 15.42 5.09 35.79
CA THR A 136 15.67 4.71 37.21
C THR A 136 14.36 4.34 37.91
N MET A 137 14.31 3.14 38.45
CA MET A 137 13.17 2.67 39.23
C MET A 137 13.27 3.18 40.69
N MET A 138 12.12 3.54 41.27
CA MET A 138 12.03 4.23 42.56
C MET A 138 11.14 3.54 43.56
N LEU A 139 10.42 2.51 43.12
CA LEU A 139 9.59 1.76 44.04
C LEU A 139 10.47 0.87 44.89
N GLU A 140 10.06 0.67 46.12
CA GLU A 140 10.63 -0.37 47.00
C GLU A 140 10.38 -1.73 46.36
N ASP A 141 11.19 -2.72 46.75
CA ASP A 141 11.18 -4.05 46.12
C ASP A 141 9.80 -4.74 46.23
N ALA A 142 9.10 -4.60 47.34
CA ALA A 142 7.81 -5.25 47.52
C ALA A 142 6.68 -4.69 46.63
N PRO A 143 6.43 -3.36 46.52
CA PRO A 143 5.48 -2.82 45.58
C PRO A 143 5.87 -3.05 44.10
N GLU A 144 7.15 -3.05 43.76
CA GLU A 144 7.61 -3.33 42.39
C GLU A 144 7.35 -4.79 42.01
N ALA A 145 7.60 -5.75 42.90
CA ALA A 145 7.32 -7.18 42.70
C ALA A 145 5.81 -7.43 42.48
N ILE A 146 4.95 -6.78 43.27
CA ILE A 146 3.48 -6.85 43.10
C ILE A 146 3.05 -6.28 41.76
N LEU A 147 3.63 -5.16 41.35
CA LEU A 147 3.32 -4.50 40.09
C LEU A 147 3.74 -5.40 38.92
N GLN A 148 4.94 -5.95 38.91
CA GLN A 148 5.42 -6.85 37.88
C GLN A 148 4.54 -8.11 37.79
N SER A 149 4.21 -8.74 38.89
CA SER A 149 3.30 -9.88 38.91
C SER A 149 1.92 -9.55 38.36
N ALA A 150 1.36 -8.39 38.70
CA ALA A 150 0.06 -7.96 38.15
C ALA A 150 0.11 -7.69 36.63
N ILE A 151 1.22 -7.12 36.12
CA ILE A 151 1.43 -6.97 34.68
C ILE A 151 1.49 -8.33 33.98
N GLU A 152 2.24 -9.29 34.54
CA GLU A 152 2.37 -10.62 33.99
C GLU A 152 1.02 -11.37 33.95
N ASP A 153 0.26 -11.35 35.03
CA ASP A 153 -0.95 -12.14 35.20
C ASP A 153 -2.17 -11.53 34.50
N VAL A 154 -2.25 -10.18 34.45
CA VAL A 154 -3.46 -9.48 33.99
C VAL A 154 -3.24 -8.79 32.65
N TYR A 155 -2.13 -8.03 32.49
CA TYR A 155 -1.92 -7.26 31.27
C TYR A 155 -1.42 -8.09 30.10
N LEU A 156 -0.42 -8.92 30.37
CA LEU A 156 0.21 -9.77 29.34
C LEU A 156 -0.56 -11.08 29.11
N HIS A 157 -1.89 -10.99 29.20
CA HIS A 157 -2.79 -12.12 28.98
C HIS A 157 -3.60 -11.97 27.68
N LYS A 158 -4.07 -13.09 27.11
CA LYS A 158 -4.86 -13.13 25.88
C LYS A 158 -6.19 -12.38 25.95
N GLN A 159 -6.72 -12.14 27.16
CA GLN A 159 -7.95 -11.34 27.39
C GLN A 159 -7.78 -9.85 27.09
N ARG A 160 -6.52 -9.37 26.95
CA ARG A 160 -6.21 -7.98 26.58
C ARG A 160 -6.80 -6.94 27.53
N CYS A 161 -6.76 -7.20 28.83
CA CYS A 161 -7.25 -6.25 29.83
C CYS A 161 -6.61 -4.88 29.67
N SER A 162 -7.36 -3.82 30.00
CA SER A 162 -6.88 -2.44 29.95
C SER A 162 -5.87 -2.14 31.06
N ALA A 163 -5.09 -1.08 30.89
CA ALA A 163 -4.17 -0.62 31.94
C ALA A 163 -4.92 -0.26 33.24
N GLN A 164 -6.19 0.14 33.15
CA GLN A 164 -7.00 0.47 34.33
C GLN A 164 -7.27 -0.75 35.20
N VAL A 165 -7.59 -1.89 34.59
CA VAL A 165 -7.81 -3.17 35.33
C VAL A 165 -6.53 -3.59 36.05
N VAL A 166 -5.36 -3.38 35.43
CA VAL A 166 -4.07 -3.67 36.08
C VAL A 166 -3.84 -2.75 37.31
N ILE A 167 -4.17 -1.47 37.18
CA ILE A 167 -4.05 -0.51 38.30
C ILE A 167 -4.91 -0.97 39.48
N GLU A 168 -6.15 -1.35 39.23
CA GLU A 168 -7.08 -1.83 40.25
C GLU A 168 -6.57 -3.11 40.92
N GLU A 169 -6.01 -4.03 40.13
CA GLU A 169 -5.43 -5.26 40.65
C GLU A 169 -4.16 -5.01 41.49
N VAL A 170 -3.28 -4.11 41.05
CA VAL A 170 -2.10 -3.67 41.82
C VAL A 170 -2.54 -3.09 43.18
N GLN A 171 -3.54 -2.19 43.16
CA GLN A 171 -4.08 -1.59 44.40
C GLN A 171 -4.69 -2.64 45.32
N ARG A 172 -5.39 -3.64 44.78
CA ARG A 172 -5.94 -4.76 45.54
C ARG A 172 -4.84 -5.61 46.18
N ARG A 173 -3.82 -6.01 45.41
CA ARG A 173 -2.69 -6.82 45.89
C ARG A 173 -1.88 -6.06 46.96
N CYS A 174 -1.60 -4.78 46.76
CA CYS A 174 -0.90 -3.94 47.72
C CYS A 174 -1.66 -3.83 49.04
N ARG A 175 -3.00 -3.66 49.01
CA ARG A 175 -3.83 -3.66 50.22
C ARG A 175 -3.75 -4.98 50.99
N LEU A 176 -3.81 -6.10 50.30
CA LEU A 176 -3.69 -7.44 50.92
C LEU A 176 -2.31 -7.67 51.55
N ALA A 177 -1.27 -7.18 50.88
CA ALA A 177 0.11 -7.26 51.38
C ALA A 177 0.45 -6.18 52.43
N LYS A 178 -0.47 -5.25 52.74
CA LYS A 178 -0.28 -4.11 53.64
C LYS A 178 0.88 -3.20 53.26
N VAL A 179 1.11 -3.02 51.93
CA VAL A 179 2.17 -2.20 51.35
C VAL A 179 1.53 -0.96 50.66
N ALA A 180 2.26 0.16 50.62
CA ALA A 180 1.81 1.36 49.95
C ALA A 180 1.65 1.12 48.44
N SER A 181 0.47 1.45 47.90
CA SER A 181 0.20 1.29 46.45
C SER A 181 0.92 2.36 45.62
N PRO A 182 1.58 1.97 44.52
CA PRO A 182 2.17 2.95 43.62
C PRO A 182 1.11 3.84 42.95
N HIS A 183 1.52 5.03 42.57
CA HIS A 183 0.66 5.95 41.82
C HIS A 183 0.24 5.34 40.46
N PRO A 184 -1.01 5.51 39.98
CA PRO A 184 -1.49 4.95 38.71
C PRO A 184 -0.58 5.24 37.51
N ASN A 185 0.04 6.41 37.44
CA ASN A 185 0.97 6.75 36.36
C ASN A 185 2.25 5.91 36.39
N THR A 186 2.69 5.45 37.59
CA THR A 186 3.82 4.53 37.69
C THR A 186 3.50 3.18 37.04
N VAL A 187 2.27 2.67 37.26
CA VAL A 187 1.80 1.44 36.61
C VAL A 187 1.75 1.62 35.08
N ARG A 188 1.16 2.72 34.60
CA ARG A 188 1.11 3.04 33.16
C ARG A 188 2.52 3.13 32.55
N ASN A 189 3.43 3.79 33.24
CA ASN A 189 4.82 3.94 32.79
C ASN A 189 5.55 2.57 32.71
N ARG A 190 5.27 1.63 33.61
CA ARG A 190 5.83 0.28 33.52
C ARG A 190 5.26 -0.48 32.34
N ILE A 191 3.95 -0.39 32.12
CA ILE A 191 3.28 -1.00 30.95
C ILE A 191 3.85 -0.43 29.64
N ASN A 192 4.05 0.87 29.54
CA ASN A 192 4.57 1.54 28.35
C ASN A 192 6.06 1.21 28.05
N ARG A 193 6.81 0.72 29.04
CA ARG A 193 8.20 0.25 28.84
C ARG A 193 8.31 -1.15 28.25
N ILE A 194 7.21 -1.90 28.23
CA ILE A 194 7.22 -3.24 27.65
C ILE A 194 7.37 -3.07 26.12
N PRO A 195 8.41 -3.70 25.52
CA PRO A 195 8.58 -3.63 24.07
C PRO A 195 7.31 -4.06 23.34
N ASP A 196 6.88 -3.29 22.36
CA ASP A 196 5.64 -3.54 21.63
C ASP A 196 5.58 -4.94 21.03
N ARG A 197 6.68 -5.43 20.48
CA ARG A 197 6.80 -6.80 19.97
C ARG A 197 6.43 -7.85 21.03
N GLU A 198 6.94 -7.68 22.26
CA GLU A 198 6.64 -8.59 23.35
C GLU A 198 5.21 -8.44 23.82
N ARG A 199 4.75 -7.21 23.97
CA ARG A 199 3.36 -6.86 24.33
C ARG A 199 2.36 -7.51 23.38
N LEU A 200 2.54 -7.36 22.08
CA LEU A 200 1.68 -8.00 21.07
C LEU A 200 1.74 -9.53 21.15
N ARG A 201 2.94 -10.09 21.22
CA ARG A 201 3.14 -11.54 21.27
C ARG A 201 2.44 -12.19 22.48
N ARG A 202 2.61 -11.61 23.65
CA ARG A 202 2.06 -12.16 24.90
C ARG A 202 0.55 -11.94 25.02
N ARG A 203 0.04 -10.86 24.45
CA ARG A 203 -1.40 -10.59 24.38
C ARG A 203 -2.14 -11.35 23.27
N GLY A 204 -1.52 -12.38 22.70
CA GLY A 204 -2.14 -13.29 21.72
C GLY A 204 -2.14 -12.79 20.28
N ARG A 205 -1.41 -11.69 19.96
CA ARG A 205 -1.24 -11.15 18.61
C ARG A 205 0.13 -11.53 18.02
N LYS A 206 0.46 -12.84 18.09
CA LYS A 206 1.78 -13.35 17.69
C LYS A 206 2.10 -13.10 16.22
N GLU A 207 1.11 -13.29 15.34
CA GLU A 207 1.26 -13.09 13.90
C GLU A 207 1.49 -11.61 13.56
N GLU A 208 0.77 -10.73 14.22
CA GLU A 208 0.95 -9.29 14.05
C GLU A 208 2.33 -8.83 14.53
N ALA A 209 2.77 -9.30 15.71
CA ALA A 209 4.11 -9.05 16.19
C ALA A 209 5.18 -9.57 15.22
N LYS A 210 4.95 -10.74 14.58
CA LYS A 210 5.84 -11.27 13.55
C LYS A 210 5.87 -10.38 12.33
N ASN A 211 4.70 -9.94 11.85
CA ASN A 211 4.60 -9.12 10.64
C ASN A 211 5.22 -7.72 10.82
N LEU A 212 5.01 -7.07 11.98
CA LEU A 212 5.52 -5.73 12.25
C LEU A 212 7.03 -5.71 12.56
N TYR A 213 7.55 -6.73 13.22
CA TYR A 213 8.94 -6.73 13.76
C TYR A 213 9.86 -7.75 13.10
N THR A 214 9.47 -8.33 11.96
CA THR A 214 10.37 -9.17 11.16
C THR A 214 10.89 -8.34 10.00
N ALA A 215 12.21 -8.33 9.83
CA ALA A 215 12.83 -7.63 8.69
C ALA A 215 12.28 -8.16 7.36
N ILE A 216 11.81 -7.26 6.53
CA ILE A 216 11.38 -7.57 5.16
C ILE A 216 12.65 -7.73 4.33
N ARG A 217 12.83 -8.89 3.69
CA ARG A 217 13.92 -9.09 2.75
C ARG A 217 13.59 -8.35 1.45
N GLY A 218 14.55 -7.57 0.93
CA GLY A 218 14.34 -6.52 -0.08
C GLY A 218 13.90 -6.95 -1.47
N SER A 219 13.77 -8.24 -1.83
CA SER A 219 13.31 -8.68 -3.15
C SER A 219 12.35 -9.85 -3.04
N PHE A 220 11.36 -9.90 -3.95
CA PHE A 220 10.51 -11.06 -4.12
C PHE A 220 11.33 -12.20 -4.73
N PRO A 221 11.48 -13.37 -4.07
CA PRO A 221 12.35 -14.42 -4.56
C PRO A 221 11.87 -14.98 -5.90
N GLY A 222 12.77 -15.05 -6.90
CA GLY A 222 12.49 -15.63 -8.19
C GLY A 222 11.75 -14.75 -9.20
N ALA A 223 11.52 -13.47 -8.90
CA ALA A 223 10.98 -12.50 -9.84
C ALA A 223 12.13 -11.72 -10.52
N ASP A 224 12.98 -12.44 -11.24
CA ASP A 224 14.20 -11.90 -11.84
C ASP A 224 13.93 -11.28 -13.22
N HIS A 225 12.86 -11.72 -13.89
CA HIS A 225 12.49 -11.28 -15.24
C HIS A 225 11.01 -10.89 -15.33
N PRO A 226 10.64 -10.10 -16.37
CA PRO A 226 9.23 -9.82 -16.67
C PRO A 226 8.41 -11.11 -16.79
N PHE A 227 7.24 -11.11 -16.14
CA PHE A 227 6.30 -12.23 -16.13
C PHE A 227 6.74 -13.52 -15.43
N ASP A 228 7.89 -13.56 -14.75
CA ASP A 228 8.21 -14.68 -13.85
C ASP A 228 7.12 -14.84 -12.79
N PHE A 229 6.69 -13.71 -12.19
CA PHE A 229 5.60 -13.66 -11.21
C PHE A 229 4.64 -12.52 -11.50
N VAL A 230 3.36 -12.85 -11.53
CA VAL A 230 2.26 -11.89 -11.62
C VAL A 230 1.40 -11.99 -10.37
N GLU A 231 1.27 -10.90 -9.63
CA GLU A 231 0.30 -10.79 -8.54
C GLU A 231 -1.05 -10.37 -9.09
N ILE A 232 -2.13 -11.01 -8.61
CA ILE A 232 -3.50 -10.67 -8.97
C ILE A 232 -4.37 -10.53 -7.73
N ASP A 233 -5.26 -9.53 -7.75
CA ASP A 233 -6.17 -9.25 -6.65
C ASP A 233 -7.43 -8.51 -7.11
N HIS A 234 -8.42 -8.40 -6.20
CA HIS A 234 -9.71 -7.77 -6.45
C HIS A 234 -10.00 -6.67 -5.44
N THR A 235 -10.65 -5.61 -5.92
CA THR A 235 -11.18 -4.57 -5.03
C THR A 235 -12.52 -4.05 -5.57
N PRO A 236 -13.51 -3.72 -4.71
CA PRO A 236 -14.64 -2.91 -5.15
C PRO A 236 -14.15 -1.50 -5.50
N ALA A 237 -14.54 -0.97 -6.65
CA ALA A 237 -14.21 0.41 -7.02
C ALA A 237 -14.87 1.40 -6.06
N ASP A 238 -14.11 2.39 -5.57
CA ASP A 238 -14.64 3.44 -4.70
C ASP A 238 -15.40 4.53 -5.49
N VAL A 239 -16.15 4.11 -6.50
CA VAL A 239 -16.97 4.98 -7.34
C VAL A 239 -18.27 4.28 -7.74
N ILE A 240 -19.37 5.02 -7.76
CA ILE A 240 -20.65 4.55 -8.28
C ILE A 240 -20.69 4.87 -9.77
N THR A 241 -21.00 3.87 -10.58
CA THR A 241 -21.17 4.01 -12.02
C THR A 241 -22.64 4.00 -12.41
N VAL A 242 -22.92 4.51 -13.60
CA VAL A 242 -24.27 4.63 -14.17
C VAL A 242 -24.43 3.72 -15.38
N ASP A 243 -25.69 3.41 -15.71
CA ASP A 243 -25.99 2.67 -16.95
C ASP A 243 -25.72 3.51 -18.20
N GLU A 244 -25.45 2.85 -19.33
CA GLU A 244 -25.08 3.51 -20.59
C GLU A 244 -26.23 4.29 -21.22
N THR A 245 -27.47 3.81 -21.07
CA THR A 245 -28.63 4.35 -21.78
C THR A 245 -29.25 5.53 -21.05
N HIS A 246 -29.46 5.41 -19.76
CA HIS A 246 -30.27 6.35 -18.98
C HIS A 246 -29.46 7.14 -17.95
N ARG A 247 -28.20 6.79 -17.76
CA ARG A 247 -27.30 7.43 -16.78
C ARG A 247 -27.84 7.34 -15.33
N GLN A 248 -28.53 6.23 -15.00
CA GLN A 248 -28.99 5.97 -13.65
C GLN A 248 -27.91 5.20 -12.86
N PRO A 249 -27.74 5.48 -11.56
CA PRO A 249 -26.77 4.76 -10.75
C PRO A 249 -27.04 3.26 -10.74
N VAL A 250 -26.06 2.46 -11.14
CA VAL A 250 -26.09 0.98 -11.07
C VAL A 250 -25.49 0.49 -9.78
N GLY A 251 -24.31 0.98 -9.42
CA GLY A 251 -23.60 0.56 -8.24
C GLY A 251 -22.09 0.68 -8.38
N ARG A 252 -21.38 0.07 -7.43
CA ARG A 252 -19.91 -0.02 -7.43
C ARG A 252 -19.49 -1.27 -8.20
N PRO A 253 -18.72 -1.15 -9.28
CA PRO A 253 -18.15 -2.32 -9.94
C PRO A 253 -16.98 -2.90 -9.12
N PHE A 254 -16.61 -4.13 -9.43
CA PHE A 254 -15.39 -4.76 -8.94
C PHE A 254 -14.28 -4.62 -9.99
N ILE A 255 -13.09 -4.36 -9.51
CA ILE A 255 -11.86 -4.27 -10.30
C ILE A 255 -11.00 -5.48 -9.98
N THR A 256 -10.57 -6.21 -10.99
CA THR A 256 -9.55 -7.24 -10.91
C THR A 256 -8.32 -6.72 -11.62
N LEU A 257 -7.19 -6.66 -10.94
CA LEU A 257 -5.91 -6.21 -11.50
C LEU A 257 -4.85 -7.30 -11.39
N ALA A 258 -4.01 -7.34 -12.41
CA ALA A 258 -2.80 -8.14 -12.43
C ALA A 258 -1.59 -7.21 -12.61
N ILE A 259 -0.56 -7.38 -11.77
CA ILE A 259 0.70 -6.63 -11.83
C ILE A 259 1.88 -7.58 -12.01
N ASP A 260 2.79 -7.22 -12.89
CA ASP A 260 4.08 -7.90 -13.00
C ASP A 260 4.99 -7.50 -11.83
N VAL A 261 5.45 -8.49 -11.07
CA VAL A 261 6.24 -8.25 -9.86
C VAL A 261 7.62 -7.68 -10.18
N HIS A 262 8.24 -8.05 -11.29
CA HIS A 262 9.56 -7.55 -11.65
C HIS A 262 9.55 -6.07 -12.06
N THR A 263 8.61 -5.69 -12.92
CA THR A 263 8.61 -4.37 -13.56
C THR A 263 7.60 -3.39 -12.98
N ARG A 264 6.67 -3.85 -12.16
CA ARG A 264 5.50 -3.09 -11.67
C ARG A 264 4.54 -2.65 -12.79
N MET A 265 4.68 -3.17 -14.02
CA MET A 265 3.70 -2.92 -15.07
C MET A 265 2.35 -3.55 -14.70
N VAL A 266 1.28 -2.81 -14.90
CA VAL A 266 -0.06 -3.40 -14.88
C VAL A 266 -0.14 -4.36 -16.06
N ALA A 267 -0.36 -5.64 -15.78
CA ALA A 267 -0.39 -6.68 -16.78
C ALA A 267 -1.79 -6.86 -17.38
N GLY A 268 -2.83 -6.81 -16.53
CA GLY A 268 -4.22 -6.99 -16.94
C GLY A 268 -5.20 -6.24 -16.04
N LEU A 269 -6.36 -5.94 -16.60
CA LEU A 269 -7.48 -5.26 -15.96
C LEU A 269 -8.79 -5.95 -16.37
N TYR A 270 -9.67 -6.20 -15.41
CA TYR A 270 -11.04 -6.64 -15.68
C TYR A 270 -12.03 -5.93 -14.75
N LEU A 271 -13.06 -5.34 -15.32
CA LEU A 271 -14.15 -4.68 -14.58
C LEU A 271 -15.46 -5.43 -14.74
N SER A 272 -16.21 -5.55 -13.65
CA SER A 272 -17.53 -6.21 -13.66
C SER A 272 -18.39 -5.76 -12.48
N TYR A 273 -19.70 -5.80 -12.62
CA TYR A 273 -20.61 -5.71 -11.49
C TYR A 273 -20.79 -7.05 -10.75
N ASP A 274 -20.40 -8.15 -11.37
CA ASP A 274 -20.40 -9.45 -10.70
C ASP A 274 -19.32 -9.48 -9.60
N PRO A 275 -19.62 -10.08 -8.46
CA PRO A 275 -18.63 -10.32 -7.42
C PRO A 275 -17.41 -11.09 -7.95
N PRO A 276 -16.23 -10.91 -7.33
CA PRO A 276 -15.02 -11.63 -7.69
C PRO A 276 -15.24 -13.13 -7.82
N SER A 277 -14.68 -13.72 -8.86
CA SER A 277 -14.85 -15.13 -9.19
C SER A 277 -13.65 -15.67 -9.99
N ALA A 278 -13.55 -16.98 -10.14
CA ALA A 278 -12.55 -17.60 -11.02
C ALA A 278 -12.61 -17.07 -12.47
N ALA A 279 -13.79 -16.62 -12.91
CA ALA A 279 -13.96 -16.02 -14.23
C ALA A 279 -13.30 -14.64 -14.32
N SER A 280 -13.47 -13.78 -13.32
CA SER A 280 -12.83 -12.45 -13.32
C SER A 280 -11.29 -12.55 -13.29
N VAL A 281 -10.76 -13.51 -12.54
CA VAL A 281 -9.32 -13.82 -12.54
C VAL A 281 -8.88 -14.32 -13.91
N GLY A 282 -9.57 -15.32 -14.44
CA GLY A 282 -9.22 -15.93 -15.73
C GLY A 282 -9.25 -14.93 -16.89
N LEU A 283 -10.29 -14.09 -16.96
CA LEU A 283 -10.41 -13.05 -18.00
C LEU A 283 -9.34 -11.96 -17.84
N CYS A 284 -8.97 -11.59 -16.61
CA CYS A 284 -7.86 -10.68 -16.37
C CYS A 284 -6.51 -11.29 -16.81
N LEU A 285 -6.27 -12.58 -16.54
CA LEU A 285 -5.06 -13.27 -16.97
C LEU A 285 -5.00 -13.43 -18.50
N ALA A 286 -6.11 -13.79 -19.15
CA ALA A 286 -6.18 -13.88 -20.59
C ALA A 286 -5.85 -12.52 -21.23
N GLN A 287 -6.41 -11.43 -20.72
CA GLN A 287 -6.06 -10.08 -21.16
C GLN A 287 -4.58 -9.77 -20.91
N ALA A 288 -4.03 -10.17 -19.74
CA ALA A 288 -2.62 -9.94 -19.42
C ALA A 288 -1.67 -10.58 -20.46
N MET A 289 -1.99 -11.77 -20.93
CA MET A 289 -1.18 -12.51 -21.88
C MET A 289 -1.31 -12.05 -23.33
N CYS A 290 -2.42 -11.41 -23.71
CA CYS A 290 -2.68 -10.92 -25.06
C CYS A 290 -2.14 -9.50 -25.29
N THR A 291 -1.91 -9.12 -26.56
CA THR A 291 -1.60 -7.74 -26.93
C THR A 291 -2.80 -6.84 -26.64
N LYS A 292 -2.53 -5.60 -26.20
CA LYS A 292 -3.58 -4.63 -25.87
C LYS A 292 -3.92 -3.65 -27.00
N ARG A 293 -3.33 -3.83 -28.18
CA ARG A 293 -3.51 -2.89 -29.31
C ARG A 293 -4.98 -2.72 -29.70
N GLU A 294 -5.69 -3.83 -29.91
CA GLU A 294 -7.11 -3.80 -30.27
C GLU A 294 -7.97 -3.27 -29.12
N TYR A 295 -7.67 -3.68 -27.90
CA TYR A 295 -8.34 -3.23 -26.70
C TYR A 295 -8.21 -1.70 -26.49
N LEU A 296 -7.01 -1.13 -26.68
CA LEU A 296 -6.79 0.33 -26.63
C LEU A 296 -7.56 1.06 -27.74
N ALA A 297 -7.57 0.50 -28.94
CA ALA A 297 -8.32 1.06 -30.07
C ALA A 297 -9.84 1.04 -29.83
N GLU A 298 -10.38 -0.04 -29.27
CA GLU A 298 -11.79 -0.18 -28.90
C GLU A 298 -12.23 0.83 -27.83
N LEU A 299 -11.36 1.10 -26.86
CA LEU A 299 -11.59 2.12 -25.82
C LEU A 299 -11.31 3.55 -26.31
N GLY A 300 -10.67 3.72 -27.46
CA GLY A 300 -10.22 5.02 -27.96
C GLY A 300 -9.14 5.65 -27.09
N VAL A 301 -8.24 4.85 -26.54
CA VAL A 301 -7.12 5.30 -25.71
C VAL A 301 -5.85 5.36 -26.55
N GLU A 302 -5.24 6.54 -26.58
CA GLU A 302 -3.95 6.76 -27.23
C GLU A 302 -2.81 6.35 -26.28
N GLY A 303 -1.74 5.78 -26.86
CA GLY A 303 -0.56 5.36 -26.11
C GLY A 303 -0.19 3.90 -26.37
N SER A 304 0.74 3.37 -25.57
CA SER A 304 1.24 2.00 -25.71
C SER A 304 1.16 1.23 -24.39
N TRP A 305 0.57 0.04 -24.45
CA TRP A 305 0.58 -0.92 -23.35
C TRP A 305 1.29 -2.21 -23.83
N PRO A 306 2.63 -2.24 -23.79
CA PRO A 306 3.42 -3.26 -24.46
C PRO A 306 3.60 -4.53 -23.62
N VAL A 307 2.64 -4.83 -22.76
CA VAL A 307 2.69 -6.00 -21.88
C VAL A 307 1.90 -7.14 -22.49
N TRP A 308 2.56 -8.22 -22.84
CA TRP A 308 1.97 -9.49 -23.29
C TRP A 308 2.97 -10.63 -23.10
N GLY A 309 2.53 -11.86 -23.21
CA GLY A 309 3.37 -13.05 -23.17
C GLY A 309 2.88 -14.08 -22.18
N ARG A 310 3.59 -15.20 -22.09
CA ARG A 310 3.26 -16.27 -21.15
C ARG A 310 3.69 -15.90 -19.73
N ILE A 311 2.76 -16.00 -18.80
CA ILE A 311 3.01 -15.81 -17.38
C ILE A 311 3.63 -17.09 -16.81
N GLY A 312 4.73 -17.00 -16.06
CA GLY A 312 5.37 -18.12 -15.39
C GLY A 312 4.57 -18.57 -14.16
N THR A 313 4.35 -17.68 -13.22
CA THR A 313 3.62 -17.99 -11.97
C THR A 313 2.63 -16.87 -11.65
N VAL A 314 1.39 -17.24 -11.34
CA VAL A 314 0.38 -16.33 -10.80
C VAL A 314 0.33 -16.49 -9.29
N HIS A 315 0.49 -15.39 -8.60
CA HIS A 315 0.47 -15.32 -7.13
C HIS A 315 -0.87 -14.75 -6.67
N CYS A 316 -1.71 -15.62 -6.10
CA CYS A 316 -3.08 -15.32 -5.71
C CYS A 316 -3.24 -15.32 -4.18
N ASP A 317 -4.25 -14.59 -3.68
CA ASP A 317 -4.71 -14.78 -2.30
C ASP A 317 -5.37 -16.16 -2.13
N ASN A 318 -5.50 -16.60 -0.86
CA ASN A 318 -6.13 -17.87 -0.50
C ASN A 318 -7.67 -17.84 -0.59
N ALA A 319 -8.25 -16.81 -1.17
CA ALA A 319 -9.68 -16.68 -1.32
C ALA A 319 -10.28 -17.82 -2.19
N ARG A 320 -11.54 -18.14 -1.93
CA ARG A 320 -12.22 -19.31 -2.52
C ARG A 320 -12.33 -19.20 -4.04
N GLU A 321 -12.47 -17.99 -4.56
CA GLU A 321 -12.60 -17.66 -5.98
C GLU A 321 -11.39 -18.09 -6.82
N PHE A 322 -10.21 -18.12 -6.21
CA PHE A 322 -8.99 -18.55 -6.91
C PHE A 322 -8.83 -20.08 -6.96
N ARG A 323 -9.66 -20.85 -6.26
CA ARG A 323 -9.57 -22.32 -6.18
C ARG A 323 -10.53 -23.05 -7.13
N GLY A 324 -11.09 -22.35 -8.10
CA GLY A 324 -12.03 -22.94 -9.06
C GLY A 324 -11.33 -23.86 -10.08
N ALA A 325 -11.95 -24.99 -10.39
CA ALA A 325 -11.43 -25.95 -11.37
C ALA A 325 -11.17 -25.32 -12.76
N THR A 326 -11.97 -24.34 -13.15
CA THR A 326 -11.80 -23.59 -14.41
C THR A 326 -10.47 -22.84 -14.46
N LEU A 327 -10.16 -22.10 -13.39
CA LEU A 327 -8.90 -21.36 -13.32
C LEU A 327 -7.70 -22.29 -13.29
N THR A 328 -7.75 -23.35 -12.47
CA THR A 328 -6.65 -24.32 -12.36
C THR A 328 -6.37 -24.98 -13.69
N ARG A 329 -7.41 -25.51 -14.36
CA ARG A 329 -7.25 -26.16 -15.68
C ARG A 329 -6.82 -25.18 -16.77
N GLY A 330 -7.33 -23.94 -16.77
CA GLY A 330 -6.87 -22.92 -17.70
C GLY A 330 -5.40 -22.57 -17.51
N CYS A 331 -4.94 -22.45 -16.27
CA CYS A 331 -3.53 -22.22 -15.97
C CYS A 331 -2.65 -23.42 -16.37
N GLU A 332 -3.07 -24.66 -16.08
CA GLU A 332 -2.37 -25.88 -16.46
C GLU A 332 -2.24 -26.01 -17.99
N GLU A 333 -3.32 -25.77 -18.75
CA GLU A 333 -3.32 -25.81 -20.23
C GLU A 333 -2.32 -24.83 -20.83
N HIS A 334 -2.20 -23.65 -20.25
CA HIS A 334 -1.29 -22.61 -20.74
C HIS A 334 0.08 -22.57 -20.03
N GLY A 335 0.38 -23.59 -19.22
CA GLY A 335 1.67 -23.76 -18.54
C GLY A 335 1.96 -22.66 -17.50
N ILE A 336 0.92 -22.16 -16.83
CA ILE A 336 1.00 -21.15 -15.76
C ILE A 336 0.96 -21.87 -14.40
N ASN A 337 1.95 -21.62 -13.57
CA ASN A 337 1.94 -22.10 -12.19
C ASN A 337 1.06 -21.21 -11.31
N ILE A 338 0.30 -21.81 -10.39
CA ILE A 338 -0.47 -21.06 -9.39
C ILE A 338 0.24 -21.20 -8.04
N ALA A 339 0.63 -20.09 -7.46
CA ALA A 339 1.20 -20.00 -6.13
C ALA A 339 0.22 -19.28 -5.19
N TRP A 340 -0.07 -19.91 -4.06
CA TRP A 340 -0.98 -19.35 -3.06
C TRP A 340 -0.22 -18.54 -2.03
N ARG A 341 -0.70 -17.32 -1.72
CA ARG A 341 -0.12 -16.51 -0.65
C ARG A 341 -0.21 -17.26 0.68
N PRO A 342 0.88 -17.31 1.47
CA PRO A 342 0.81 -17.86 2.81
C PRO A 342 -0.22 -17.11 3.65
N VAL A 343 -1.07 -17.85 4.36
CA VAL A 343 -2.12 -17.24 5.20
C VAL A 343 -1.51 -16.34 6.26
N LYS A 344 -1.99 -15.12 6.41
CA LYS A 344 -1.55 -14.13 7.41
C LYS A 344 -0.11 -13.62 7.25
N VAL A 345 0.44 -13.63 6.06
CA VAL A 345 1.74 -13.02 5.75
C VAL A 345 1.53 -11.90 4.72
N PRO A 346 1.28 -10.64 5.14
CA PRO A 346 0.92 -9.53 4.24
C PRO A 346 1.98 -9.22 3.19
N ASN A 347 3.25 -9.46 3.50
CA ASN A 347 4.38 -9.09 2.64
C ASN A 347 4.39 -9.74 1.26
N TYR A 348 3.59 -10.79 1.05
CA TYR A 348 3.52 -11.51 -0.24
C TYR A 348 2.51 -10.91 -1.23
N GLY A 349 1.79 -9.85 -0.87
CA GLY A 349 0.86 -9.13 -1.74
C GLY A 349 1.17 -7.64 -1.84
N GLY A 350 2.32 -7.20 -1.34
CA GLY A 350 2.63 -5.79 -1.16
C GLY A 350 2.64 -4.97 -2.45
N HIS A 351 2.95 -5.57 -3.60
CA HIS A 351 3.00 -4.83 -4.87
C HIS A 351 1.59 -4.55 -5.40
N ILE A 352 0.72 -5.57 -5.41
CA ILE A 352 -0.67 -5.38 -5.86
C ILE A 352 -1.46 -4.52 -4.88
N GLU A 353 -1.25 -4.66 -3.56
CA GLU A 353 -1.90 -3.84 -2.54
C GLU A 353 -1.53 -2.35 -2.70
N ARG A 354 -0.25 -2.05 -2.97
CA ARG A 354 0.22 -0.70 -3.24
C ARG A 354 -0.38 -0.12 -4.52
N LEU A 355 -0.48 -0.93 -5.59
CA LEU A 355 -1.16 -0.54 -6.84
C LEU A 355 -2.64 -0.24 -6.57
N MET A 356 -3.33 -1.08 -5.80
CA MET A 356 -4.73 -0.86 -5.40
C MET A 356 -4.90 0.44 -4.59
N GLY A 357 -3.96 0.74 -3.70
CA GLY A 357 -3.93 2.01 -2.96
C GLY A 357 -3.76 3.23 -3.89
N THR A 358 -2.86 3.15 -4.86
CA THR A 358 -2.67 4.18 -5.88
C THR A 358 -3.94 4.38 -6.71
N LEU A 359 -4.57 3.28 -7.12
CA LEU A 359 -5.83 3.29 -7.86
C LEU A 359 -6.97 3.91 -7.04
N ALA A 360 -7.09 3.57 -5.76
CA ALA A 360 -8.09 4.17 -4.88
C ALA A 360 -7.95 5.69 -4.82
N GLY A 361 -6.72 6.19 -4.72
CA GLY A 361 -6.43 7.64 -4.79
C GLY A 361 -6.89 8.28 -6.11
N GLU A 362 -6.78 7.58 -7.23
CA GLU A 362 -7.27 8.06 -8.53
C GLU A 362 -8.81 8.05 -8.59
N LEU A 363 -9.44 6.97 -8.14
CA LEU A 363 -10.89 6.84 -8.09
C LEU A 363 -11.56 7.91 -7.20
N HIS A 364 -10.88 8.35 -6.13
CA HIS A 364 -11.41 9.40 -5.24
C HIS A 364 -11.51 10.77 -5.90
N LYS A 365 -10.83 11.00 -7.02
CA LYS A 365 -10.94 12.25 -7.78
C LYS A 365 -12.17 12.27 -8.69
N LEU A 366 -12.80 11.12 -8.92
CA LEU A 366 -13.90 10.98 -9.86
C LEU A 366 -15.26 11.34 -9.24
N PRO A 367 -16.18 11.91 -10.03
CA PRO A 367 -17.55 12.13 -9.57
C PRO A 367 -18.24 10.79 -9.28
N GLY A 368 -19.05 10.76 -8.21
CA GLY A 368 -19.67 9.52 -7.75
C GLY A 368 -18.80 8.67 -6.82
N THR A 369 -17.63 9.20 -6.38
CA THR A 369 -16.77 8.50 -5.43
C THR A 369 -17.50 8.19 -4.12
N THR A 370 -17.21 7.02 -3.55
CA THR A 370 -17.73 6.60 -2.25
C THR A 370 -16.74 6.83 -1.12
N PHE A 371 -15.50 7.24 -1.45
CA PHE A 371 -14.35 7.34 -0.55
C PHE A 371 -14.04 6.01 0.18
N SER A 372 -12.87 5.89 0.77
CA SER A 372 -12.48 4.68 1.50
C SER A 372 -13.16 4.55 2.86
N ASN A 373 -13.68 5.63 3.42
CA ASN A 373 -14.34 5.61 4.73
C ASN A 373 -15.45 6.66 4.86
N THR A 374 -16.36 6.43 5.83
CA THR A 374 -17.50 7.30 6.11
C THR A 374 -17.11 8.71 6.59
N HIS A 375 -15.94 8.86 7.24
CA HIS A 375 -15.44 10.16 7.69
C HIS A 375 -15.05 11.08 6.53
N GLN A 376 -14.44 10.54 5.48
CA GLN A 376 -14.10 11.30 4.28
C GLN A 376 -15.35 11.65 3.47
N ARG A 377 -16.36 10.79 3.47
CA ARG A 377 -17.60 10.97 2.72
C ARG A 377 -18.46 12.16 3.20
N LYS A 378 -18.50 12.46 4.48
CA LYS A 378 -19.17 13.60 5.17
C LYS A 378 -20.22 14.35 4.32
N GLY A 379 -21.38 13.74 4.07
CA GLY A 379 -22.49 14.41 3.38
C GLY A 379 -22.38 14.47 1.85
N TYR A 380 -21.33 13.89 1.23
CA TYR A 380 -21.23 13.80 -0.22
C TYR A 380 -22.25 12.79 -0.77
N ASP A 381 -23.09 13.23 -1.70
CA ASP A 381 -24.06 12.38 -2.37
C ASP A 381 -23.42 11.63 -3.55
N SER A 382 -22.80 10.49 -3.27
CA SER A 382 -22.15 9.67 -4.28
C SER A 382 -23.08 9.20 -5.40
N MET A 383 -24.37 8.93 -5.08
CA MET A 383 -25.33 8.49 -6.10
C MET A 383 -25.75 9.63 -7.02
N GLY A 384 -26.06 10.80 -6.44
CA GLY A 384 -26.46 11.97 -7.24
C GLY A 384 -25.33 12.57 -8.08
N GLN A 385 -24.09 12.32 -7.69
CA GLN A 385 -22.88 12.78 -8.41
C GLN A 385 -22.32 11.74 -9.38
N ALA A 386 -22.84 10.50 -9.40
CA ALA A 386 -22.39 9.46 -10.32
C ALA A 386 -22.68 9.86 -11.78
N THR A 387 -21.66 9.80 -12.63
CA THR A 387 -21.76 10.20 -14.05
C THR A 387 -21.12 9.22 -15.01
N LEU A 388 -20.14 8.43 -14.58
CA LEU A 388 -19.37 7.55 -15.46
C LEU A 388 -20.09 6.20 -15.64
N THR A 389 -20.18 5.72 -16.88
CA THR A 389 -20.56 4.34 -17.18
C THR A 389 -19.41 3.39 -16.84
N LEU A 390 -19.66 2.08 -16.85
CA LEU A 390 -18.61 1.09 -16.64
C LEU A 390 -17.51 1.21 -17.70
N LYS A 391 -17.88 1.41 -18.96
CA LYS A 391 -16.95 1.55 -20.08
C LYS A 391 -16.14 2.87 -20.03
N GLU A 392 -16.76 3.96 -19.60
CA GLU A 392 -16.07 5.24 -19.40
C GLU A 392 -15.10 5.16 -18.21
N LEU A 393 -15.46 4.45 -17.14
CA LEU A 393 -14.55 4.17 -16.02
C LEU A 393 -13.38 3.29 -16.48
N GLU A 394 -13.66 2.24 -17.26
CA GLU A 394 -12.63 1.36 -17.83
C GLU A 394 -11.64 2.15 -18.68
N ARG A 395 -12.14 3.00 -19.57
CA ARG A 395 -11.32 3.91 -20.38
C ARG A 395 -10.44 4.81 -19.51
N HIS A 396 -11.01 5.47 -18.52
CA HIS A 396 -10.27 6.34 -17.61
C HIS A 396 -9.12 5.60 -16.90
N LEU A 397 -9.39 4.40 -16.39
CA LEU A 397 -8.37 3.59 -15.72
C LEU A 397 -7.25 3.16 -16.67
N VAL A 398 -7.61 2.80 -17.90
CA VAL A 398 -6.62 2.42 -18.93
C VAL A 398 -5.79 3.63 -19.33
N GLU A 399 -6.40 4.81 -19.52
CA GLU A 399 -5.68 6.07 -19.78
C GLU A 399 -4.71 6.38 -18.64
N PHE A 400 -5.15 6.23 -17.39
CA PHE A 400 -4.29 6.42 -16.21
C PHE A 400 -3.11 5.44 -16.20
N PHE A 401 -3.34 4.14 -16.46
CA PHE A 401 -2.24 3.18 -16.47
C PHE A 401 -1.23 3.46 -17.60
N VAL A 402 -1.71 3.69 -18.80
CA VAL A 402 -0.87 3.84 -19.99
C VAL A 402 -0.08 5.16 -19.97
N ASN A 403 -0.74 6.27 -19.64
CA ASN A 403 -0.19 7.60 -19.82
C ASN A 403 0.41 8.19 -18.53
N VAL A 404 0.05 7.66 -17.36
CA VAL A 404 0.53 8.19 -16.08
C VAL A 404 1.33 7.14 -15.33
N TYR A 405 0.71 6.04 -14.89
CA TYR A 405 1.34 5.08 -13.99
C TYR A 405 2.56 4.39 -14.61
N HIS A 406 2.45 3.90 -15.86
CA HIS A 406 3.56 3.21 -16.53
C HIS A 406 4.73 4.14 -16.88
N GLN A 407 4.48 5.44 -17.00
CA GLN A 407 5.49 6.43 -17.40
C GLN A 407 6.21 7.07 -16.20
N ARG A 408 5.57 7.07 -15.04
CA ARG A 408 6.09 7.73 -13.85
C ARG A 408 7.23 6.93 -13.22
N VAL A 409 8.25 7.61 -12.70
CA VAL A 409 9.34 6.97 -11.95
C VAL A 409 8.77 6.33 -10.69
N HIS A 410 9.04 5.04 -10.52
CA HIS A 410 8.63 4.25 -9.36
C HIS A 410 9.76 4.24 -8.32
N SER A 411 9.47 4.63 -7.08
CA SER A 411 10.48 4.83 -6.03
C SER A 411 11.33 3.59 -5.70
N GLU A 412 10.80 2.38 -5.90
CA GLU A 412 11.55 1.15 -5.66
C GLU A 412 12.41 0.72 -6.87
N LEU A 413 12.10 1.23 -8.06
CA LEU A 413 12.76 0.86 -9.30
C LEU A 413 13.79 1.90 -9.75
N ASP A 414 13.74 3.11 -9.21
CA ASP A 414 14.48 4.30 -9.66
C ASP A 414 14.30 4.61 -11.16
N MET A 415 13.24 4.06 -11.76
CA MET A 415 12.85 4.25 -13.15
C MET A 415 11.36 3.98 -13.34
N SER A 416 10.81 4.32 -14.51
CA SER A 416 9.41 4.02 -14.80
C SER A 416 9.19 2.51 -15.01
N PRO A 417 7.99 1.98 -14.67
CA PRO A 417 7.62 0.60 -14.98
C PRO A 417 7.84 0.22 -16.44
N LEU A 418 7.48 1.10 -17.38
CA LEU A 418 7.69 0.88 -18.81
C LEU A 418 9.17 0.71 -19.14
N ARG A 419 10.04 1.58 -18.61
CA ARG A 419 11.48 1.46 -18.84
C ARG A 419 12.05 0.17 -18.26
N LYS A 420 11.58 -0.22 -17.09
CA LYS A 420 11.99 -1.50 -16.47
C LYS A 420 11.55 -2.70 -17.30
N TRP A 421 10.34 -2.64 -17.88
CA TRP A 421 9.82 -3.66 -18.81
C TRP A 421 10.69 -3.78 -20.06
N GLU A 422 11.00 -2.67 -20.71
CA GLU A 422 11.87 -2.63 -21.88
C GLU A 422 13.26 -3.23 -21.58
N LEU A 423 13.85 -2.83 -20.45
CA LEU A 423 15.15 -3.36 -20.03
C LEU A 423 15.08 -4.85 -19.72
N GLY A 424 14.00 -5.34 -19.15
CA GLY A 424 13.80 -6.78 -18.92
C GLY A 424 13.75 -7.59 -20.20
N LEU A 425 13.16 -7.03 -21.26
CA LEU A 425 13.10 -7.68 -22.57
C LEU A 425 14.40 -7.57 -23.36
N VAL A 426 14.94 -6.37 -23.48
CA VAL A 426 16.10 -6.07 -24.35
C VAL A 426 17.43 -6.33 -23.63
N GLY A 427 17.45 -6.12 -22.32
CA GLY A 427 18.66 -6.15 -21.52
C GLY A 427 19.47 -4.85 -21.59
N ASN A 428 20.61 -4.85 -20.93
CA ASN A 428 21.62 -3.81 -20.97
C ASN A 428 23.03 -4.41 -21.07
N ALA A 429 24.08 -3.58 -21.01
CA ALA A 429 25.47 -4.01 -21.14
C ALA A 429 25.91 -5.04 -20.07
N THR A 430 25.22 -5.10 -18.92
CA THR A 430 25.58 -5.95 -17.77
C THR A 430 24.61 -7.11 -17.56
N THR A 431 23.36 -6.96 -17.97
CA THR A 431 22.30 -7.96 -17.74
C THR A 431 21.59 -8.26 -19.06
N PRO A 432 21.64 -9.51 -19.57
CA PRO A 432 20.94 -9.88 -20.77
C PRO A 432 19.43 -9.82 -20.56
N GLY A 433 18.68 -9.38 -21.56
CA GLY A 433 17.22 -9.44 -21.56
C GLY A 433 16.73 -10.83 -21.97
N ILE A 434 15.44 -11.10 -21.68
CA ILE A 434 14.82 -12.40 -22.06
C ILE A 434 14.37 -12.46 -23.51
N GLY A 435 14.51 -11.38 -24.27
CA GLY A 435 13.99 -11.26 -25.64
C GLY A 435 12.48 -10.97 -25.69
N ILE A 436 11.95 -11.00 -26.91
CA ILE A 436 10.51 -10.81 -27.13
C ILE A 436 9.76 -12.08 -26.73
N MET A 437 8.81 -11.93 -25.82
CA MET A 437 7.97 -13.06 -25.39
C MET A 437 7.09 -13.57 -26.53
N PRO A 438 6.88 -14.90 -26.63
CA PRO A 438 5.96 -15.45 -27.60
C PRO A 438 4.52 -15.02 -27.31
N MET A 439 3.80 -14.64 -28.36
CA MET A 439 2.36 -14.39 -28.25
C MET A 439 1.60 -15.73 -28.19
N PRO A 440 0.42 -15.75 -27.52
CA PRO A 440 -0.48 -16.89 -27.61
C PRO A 440 -0.81 -17.20 -29.07
N GLN A 441 -0.72 -18.47 -29.46
CA GLN A 441 -1.01 -18.90 -30.85
C GLN A 441 -2.45 -18.64 -31.24
N ASP A 442 -3.38 -18.82 -30.30
CA ASP A 442 -4.82 -18.56 -30.46
C ASP A 442 -5.34 -17.76 -29.27
N PRO A 443 -5.36 -16.43 -29.37
CA PRO A 443 -5.90 -15.56 -28.32
C PRO A 443 -7.38 -15.81 -28.02
N GLY A 444 -8.16 -16.21 -29.04
CA GLY A 444 -9.58 -16.53 -28.87
C GLY A 444 -9.78 -17.77 -28.01
N ARG A 445 -9.02 -18.84 -28.29
CA ARG A 445 -9.03 -20.05 -27.47
C ARG A 445 -8.55 -19.78 -26.06
N LEU A 446 -7.46 -19.04 -25.89
CA LEU A 446 -6.96 -18.62 -24.57
C LEU A 446 -8.06 -17.95 -23.73
N LEU A 447 -8.78 -17.00 -24.32
CA LEU A 447 -9.88 -16.31 -23.64
C LEU A 447 -11.00 -17.30 -23.26
N LEU A 448 -11.37 -18.18 -24.18
CA LEU A 448 -12.41 -19.20 -23.94
C LEU A 448 -11.99 -20.18 -22.84
N ASP A 449 -10.74 -20.62 -22.79
CA ASP A 449 -10.25 -21.57 -21.78
C ASP A 449 -10.34 -21.02 -20.35
N PHE A 450 -10.28 -19.71 -20.19
CA PHE A 450 -10.48 -19.04 -18.89
C PHE A 450 -11.94 -18.65 -18.60
N MET A 451 -12.85 -18.72 -19.59
CA MET A 451 -14.26 -18.44 -19.35
C MET A 451 -14.93 -19.51 -18.49
N PRO A 452 -15.92 -19.13 -17.68
CA PRO A 452 -16.72 -20.09 -16.93
C PRO A 452 -17.42 -21.07 -17.89
N PHE A 453 -17.51 -22.34 -17.51
CA PHE A 453 -18.18 -23.36 -18.28
C PHE A 453 -19.29 -24.03 -17.49
N VAL A 454 -20.22 -24.60 -18.22
CA VAL A 454 -21.24 -25.53 -17.72
C VAL A 454 -21.26 -26.77 -18.59
N GLU A 455 -21.56 -27.90 -18.00
CA GLU A 455 -21.79 -29.13 -18.75
C GLU A 455 -23.29 -29.28 -19.03
N ARG A 456 -23.66 -29.40 -20.30
CA ARG A 456 -25.05 -29.54 -20.75
C ARG A 456 -25.20 -30.61 -21.79
N THR A 457 -26.36 -31.24 -21.83
CA THR A 457 -26.78 -32.12 -22.90
C THR A 457 -27.39 -31.32 -24.04
N VAL A 458 -27.25 -31.78 -25.28
CA VAL A 458 -27.93 -31.17 -26.41
C VAL A 458 -29.29 -31.85 -26.61
N GLN A 459 -30.34 -31.04 -26.55
CA GLN A 459 -31.73 -31.48 -26.71
C GLN A 459 -32.26 -31.07 -28.11
N PRO A 460 -33.45 -31.56 -28.55
CA PRO A 460 -34.04 -31.13 -29.84
C PRO A 460 -34.30 -29.63 -29.95
N TYR A 461 -34.46 -28.93 -28.80
CA TYR A 461 -34.61 -27.48 -28.75
C TYR A 461 -33.28 -26.73 -28.65
N GLY A 462 -32.18 -27.43 -28.55
CA GLY A 462 -30.83 -26.89 -28.38
C GLY A 462 -30.26 -27.10 -26.98
N ILE A 463 -29.48 -26.17 -26.50
CA ILE A 463 -28.85 -26.14 -25.16
C ILE A 463 -29.58 -25.13 -24.28
N GLN A 464 -29.99 -25.52 -23.07
CA GLN A 464 -30.62 -24.64 -22.11
C GLN A 464 -29.67 -24.32 -20.93
N ILE A 465 -29.48 -23.03 -20.66
CA ILE A 465 -28.68 -22.53 -19.54
C ILE A 465 -29.46 -21.40 -18.86
N ASP A 466 -29.73 -21.54 -17.56
CA ASP A 466 -30.47 -20.54 -16.78
C ASP A 466 -31.79 -20.11 -17.43
N GLU A 467 -32.59 -21.08 -17.88
CA GLU A 467 -33.87 -20.98 -18.59
C GLU A 467 -33.80 -20.35 -19.98
N ILE A 468 -32.62 -19.94 -20.45
CA ILE A 468 -32.41 -19.39 -21.80
C ILE A 468 -31.97 -20.53 -22.75
N THR A 469 -32.53 -20.54 -23.93
CA THR A 469 -32.29 -21.57 -24.95
C THR A 469 -31.36 -21.04 -26.05
N TYR A 470 -30.36 -21.84 -26.39
CA TYR A 470 -29.37 -21.56 -27.43
C TYR A 470 -29.43 -22.63 -28.51
N TYR A 471 -29.42 -22.20 -29.76
CA TYR A 471 -29.45 -23.18 -30.86
C TYR A 471 -28.71 -22.66 -32.09
N ASP A 472 -28.00 -23.59 -32.72
CA ASP A 472 -27.37 -23.43 -34.03
C ASP A 472 -27.34 -24.82 -34.72
N PRO A 473 -27.43 -24.93 -36.06
CA PRO A 473 -27.36 -26.19 -36.79
C PRO A 473 -26.13 -27.07 -36.48
N VAL A 474 -25.03 -26.49 -36.01
CA VAL A 474 -23.82 -27.22 -35.53
C VAL A 474 -24.15 -28.21 -34.42
N LEU A 475 -25.22 -28.00 -33.67
CA LEU A 475 -25.65 -28.86 -32.56
C LEU A 475 -26.37 -30.14 -33.06
N ASN A 476 -26.85 -30.19 -34.30
CA ASN A 476 -27.70 -31.28 -34.82
C ASN A 476 -27.09 -32.67 -34.63
N PRO A 477 -25.80 -32.94 -34.92
CA PRO A 477 -25.19 -34.24 -34.74
C PRO A 477 -25.19 -34.73 -33.28
N TYR A 478 -25.31 -33.82 -32.34
CA TYR A 478 -25.19 -34.07 -30.90
C TYR A 478 -26.54 -34.14 -30.16
N ILE A 479 -27.65 -33.97 -30.89
CA ILE A 479 -28.99 -34.04 -30.29
C ILE A 479 -29.23 -35.41 -29.72
N ASN A 480 -29.55 -35.48 -28.42
CA ASN A 480 -29.75 -36.71 -27.68
C ASN A 480 -28.58 -37.70 -27.73
N ALA A 481 -27.38 -37.23 -27.99
CA ALA A 481 -26.20 -38.08 -28.01
C ALA A 481 -26.01 -38.84 -26.68
N VAL A 482 -25.58 -40.08 -26.81
CA VAL A 482 -25.33 -40.99 -25.69
C VAL A 482 -23.86 -40.92 -25.29
N ASP A 483 -23.58 -41.02 -24.00
CA ASP A 483 -22.22 -41.02 -23.48
C ASP A 483 -21.45 -42.27 -24.03
N PRO A 484 -20.29 -42.08 -24.70
CA PRO A 484 -19.47 -43.17 -25.21
C PRO A 484 -19.04 -44.18 -24.14
N LYS A 485 -18.93 -43.71 -22.87
CA LYS A 485 -18.51 -44.56 -21.75
C LYS A 485 -19.68 -45.19 -21.00
N ASN A 486 -20.89 -44.64 -21.12
CA ASN A 486 -22.08 -45.14 -20.43
C ASN A 486 -23.32 -44.98 -21.31
N SER A 487 -23.68 -46.04 -22.01
CA SER A 487 -24.82 -46.07 -22.94
C SER A 487 -26.19 -45.75 -22.32
N LYS A 488 -26.30 -45.74 -21.00
CA LYS A 488 -27.52 -45.36 -20.28
C LYS A 488 -27.59 -43.89 -19.95
N ALA A 489 -26.49 -43.12 -20.09
CA ALA A 489 -26.38 -41.70 -19.80
C ALA A 489 -26.37 -40.86 -21.09
N LYS A 490 -27.00 -39.68 -21.03
CA LYS A 490 -26.85 -38.70 -22.12
C LYS A 490 -25.46 -38.07 -22.05
N ARG A 491 -24.85 -37.86 -23.22
CA ARG A 491 -23.57 -37.18 -23.34
C ARG A 491 -23.68 -35.73 -22.93
N THR A 492 -22.80 -35.29 -22.04
CA THR A 492 -22.65 -33.87 -21.65
C THR A 492 -21.53 -33.23 -22.46
N PHE A 493 -21.69 -31.97 -22.77
CA PHE A 493 -20.76 -31.16 -23.53
C PHE A 493 -20.38 -29.93 -22.75
N ILE A 494 -19.14 -29.46 -22.90
CA ILE A 494 -18.64 -28.24 -22.31
C ILE A 494 -19.18 -27.06 -23.11
N VAL A 495 -19.86 -26.15 -22.41
CA VAL A 495 -20.39 -24.90 -22.97
C VAL A 495 -19.83 -23.75 -22.15
N ARG A 496 -19.10 -22.86 -22.78
CA ARG A 496 -18.50 -21.69 -22.14
C ARG A 496 -19.35 -20.45 -22.39
N ARG A 497 -19.37 -19.54 -21.43
CA ARG A 497 -20.22 -18.35 -21.47
C ARG A 497 -19.43 -17.11 -21.00
N ASP A 498 -19.48 -16.05 -21.82
CA ASP A 498 -18.95 -14.76 -21.41
C ASP A 498 -19.95 -14.06 -20.45
N PRO A 499 -19.57 -13.77 -19.20
CA PRO A 499 -20.48 -13.09 -18.27
C PRO A 499 -20.86 -11.69 -18.72
N ARG A 500 -20.08 -11.04 -19.55
CA ARG A 500 -20.33 -9.67 -20.04
C ARG A 500 -21.45 -9.65 -21.08
N ASN A 501 -21.59 -10.72 -21.86
CA ASN A 501 -22.59 -10.86 -22.90
C ASN A 501 -23.01 -12.31 -23.07
N ILE A 502 -24.17 -12.68 -22.56
CA ILE A 502 -24.70 -14.03 -22.65
C ILE A 502 -25.62 -14.26 -23.87
N SER A 503 -25.65 -13.34 -24.85
CA SER A 503 -26.46 -13.52 -26.05
C SER A 503 -25.97 -14.68 -26.94
N GLN A 504 -24.76 -15.14 -26.71
CA GLN A 504 -24.17 -16.34 -27.31
C GLN A 504 -23.39 -17.14 -26.28
N VAL A 505 -23.29 -18.45 -26.52
CA VAL A 505 -22.43 -19.36 -25.76
C VAL A 505 -21.47 -20.08 -26.70
N HIS A 506 -20.38 -20.60 -26.17
CA HIS A 506 -19.37 -21.29 -26.95
C HIS A 506 -19.41 -22.79 -26.64
N PHE A 507 -19.93 -23.56 -27.59
CA PHE A 507 -20.01 -25.02 -27.52
C PHE A 507 -18.69 -25.59 -27.98
N PHE A 508 -18.09 -26.48 -27.18
CA PHE A 508 -16.90 -27.22 -27.62
C PHE A 508 -17.31 -28.44 -28.44
N ASP A 509 -17.06 -28.38 -29.73
CA ASP A 509 -17.26 -29.47 -30.67
C ASP A 509 -16.13 -30.54 -30.49
N PRO A 510 -16.45 -31.73 -29.95
CA PRO A 510 -15.43 -32.74 -29.67
C PRO A 510 -14.87 -33.41 -30.92
N GLU A 511 -15.59 -33.38 -32.05
CA GLU A 511 -15.12 -33.97 -33.32
C GLU A 511 -14.25 -32.97 -34.06
N GLY A 512 -14.67 -31.71 -34.17
CA GLY A 512 -13.92 -30.65 -34.81
C GLY A 512 -12.81 -30.06 -33.93
N GLN A 513 -12.74 -30.42 -32.62
CA GLN A 513 -11.76 -29.91 -31.63
C GLN A 513 -11.73 -28.36 -31.57
N ARG A 514 -12.88 -27.73 -31.72
CA ARG A 514 -13.02 -26.26 -31.79
C ARG A 514 -14.24 -25.76 -31.02
N TYR A 515 -14.20 -24.51 -30.64
CA TYR A 515 -15.37 -23.82 -30.09
C TYR A 515 -16.23 -23.27 -31.22
N CYS A 516 -17.55 -23.50 -31.13
CA CYS A 516 -18.55 -22.93 -32.01
C CYS A 516 -19.43 -21.95 -31.21
N ALA A 517 -19.63 -20.73 -31.72
CA ALA A 517 -20.51 -19.76 -31.12
C ALA A 517 -21.98 -20.12 -31.41
N ILE A 518 -22.78 -20.29 -30.38
CA ILE A 518 -24.19 -20.66 -30.47
C ILE A 518 -25.01 -19.49 -29.92
N PRO A 519 -25.78 -18.78 -30.76
CA PRO A 519 -26.60 -17.63 -30.34
C PRO A 519 -27.86 -18.08 -29.58
N TYR A 520 -28.58 -17.13 -29.01
CA TYR A 520 -29.94 -17.36 -28.57
C TYR A 520 -30.77 -18.05 -29.67
N ARG A 521 -31.62 -18.99 -29.30
CA ARG A 521 -32.55 -19.62 -30.25
C ARG A 521 -33.50 -18.58 -30.83
N ASN A 522 -33.96 -17.63 -30.03
CA ASN A 522 -34.71 -16.48 -30.50
C ASN A 522 -33.74 -15.28 -30.66
N ILE A 523 -33.29 -15.06 -31.89
CA ILE A 523 -32.34 -14.00 -32.25
C ILE A 523 -32.94 -12.59 -31.99
N GLY A 524 -34.27 -12.47 -31.87
CA GLY A 524 -34.94 -11.19 -31.58
C GLY A 524 -34.73 -10.69 -30.12
N HIS A 525 -34.20 -11.53 -29.25
CA HIS A 525 -33.92 -11.12 -27.86
C HIS A 525 -32.74 -10.16 -27.77
N PRO A 526 -32.86 -9.11 -26.94
CA PRO A 526 -31.75 -8.18 -26.75
C PRO A 526 -30.59 -8.85 -26.02
N ALA A 527 -29.37 -8.42 -26.34
CA ALA A 527 -28.18 -8.83 -25.61
C ALA A 527 -28.29 -8.41 -24.14
N MET A 528 -27.86 -9.27 -23.23
CA MET A 528 -27.78 -8.99 -21.80
C MET A 528 -26.52 -9.59 -21.18
N SER A 529 -26.11 -9.04 -20.03
CA SER A 529 -25.06 -9.60 -19.20
C SER A 529 -25.59 -10.64 -18.22
N LEU A 530 -24.70 -11.45 -17.67
CA LEU A 530 -25.05 -12.40 -16.60
C LEU A 530 -25.56 -11.66 -15.34
N TYR A 531 -25.04 -10.47 -15.08
CA TYR A 531 -25.50 -9.61 -13.98
C TYR A 531 -26.95 -9.21 -14.18
N GLU A 532 -27.32 -8.69 -15.36
CA GLU A 532 -28.72 -8.32 -15.66
C GLU A 532 -29.65 -9.53 -15.54
N LEU A 533 -29.25 -10.70 -16.02
CA LEU A 533 -30.02 -11.92 -15.88
C LEU A 533 -30.29 -12.27 -14.40
N LYS A 534 -29.26 -12.21 -13.57
CA LYS A 534 -29.39 -12.46 -12.11
C LYS A 534 -30.33 -11.46 -11.44
N GLU A 535 -30.25 -10.19 -11.79
CA GLU A 535 -31.11 -9.15 -11.26
C GLU A 535 -32.59 -9.35 -11.68
N VAL A 536 -32.82 -9.66 -12.95
CA VAL A 536 -34.15 -9.97 -13.47
C VAL A 536 -34.76 -11.18 -12.74
N ARG A 537 -33.99 -12.27 -12.61
CA ARG A 537 -34.43 -13.49 -11.90
C ARG A 537 -34.74 -13.23 -10.44
N ARG A 538 -33.87 -12.50 -9.75
CA ARG A 538 -34.10 -12.10 -8.35
C ARG A 538 -35.43 -11.38 -8.21
N LYS A 539 -35.68 -10.41 -9.07
CA LYS A 539 -36.92 -9.62 -9.06
C LYS A 539 -38.15 -10.46 -9.32
N LEU A 540 -38.12 -11.39 -10.29
CA LEU A 540 -39.23 -12.30 -10.57
C LEU A 540 -39.50 -13.23 -9.39
N LEU A 541 -38.45 -13.69 -8.69
CA LEU A 541 -38.59 -14.49 -7.48
C LEU A 541 -39.21 -13.70 -6.31
N ASP A 542 -38.78 -12.45 -6.13
CA ASP A 542 -39.32 -11.53 -5.10
C ASP A 542 -40.79 -11.20 -5.39
N GLU A 543 -41.23 -11.16 -6.65
CA GLU A 543 -42.63 -11.04 -7.08
C GLU A 543 -43.44 -12.34 -6.88
N GLY A 544 -42.83 -13.40 -6.32
CA GLY A 544 -43.49 -14.67 -6.00
C GLY A 544 -43.71 -15.59 -7.21
N ARG A 545 -43.10 -15.34 -8.35
CA ARG A 545 -43.20 -16.17 -9.55
C ARG A 545 -42.35 -17.43 -9.41
N LYS A 546 -42.97 -18.59 -9.24
CA LYS A 546 -42.30 -19.89 -9.05
C LYS A 546 -41.84 -20.57 -10.37
N GLY A 547 -42.42 -20.20 -11.50
CA GLY A 547 -42.07 -20.75 -12.82
C GLY A 547 -41.50 -19.63 -13.69
N VAL A 548 -40.15 -19.45 -13.67
CA VAL A 548 -39.47 -18.47 -14.51
C VAL A 548 -39.11 -19.18 -15.82
N ASP A 549 -39.59 -18.67 -16.95
CA ASP A 549 -39.23 -19.12 -18.29
C ASP A 549 -38.54 -18.01 -19.07
N GLU A 550 -38.04 -18.34 -20.25
CA GLU A 550 -37.30 -17.42 -21.12
C GLU A 550 -38.12 -16.20 -21.48
N HIS A 551 -39.42 -16.37 -21.80
CA HIS A 551 -40.29 -15.27 -22.16
C HIS A 551 -40.48 -14.27 -21.00
N LEU A 552 -40.70 -14.77 -19.79
CA LEU A 552 -40.84 -13.93 -18.60
C LEU A 552 -39.54 -13.16 -18.26
N ILE A 553 -38.38 -13.78 -18.51
CA ILE A 553 -37.08 -13.12 -18.29
C ILE A 553 -36.94 -11.89 -19.22
N PHE A 554 -37.19 -12.08 -20.52
CA PHE A 554 -37.05 -10.99 -21.47
C PHE A 554 -38.16 -9.94 -21.34
N GLU A 555 -39.37 -10.32 -21.04
CA GLU A 555 -40.45 -9.39 -20.71
C GLU A 555 -40.14 -8.54 -19.47
N ALA A 556 -39.58 -9.16 -18.43
CA ALA A 556 -39.17 -8.45 -17.23
C ALA A 556 -37.96 -7.52 -17.48
N LEU A 557 -37.03 -7.96 -18.30
CA LEU A 557 -35.89 -7.13 -18.74
C LEU A 557 -36.39 -5.88 -19.49
N ASP A 558 -37.30 -6.06 -20.45
CA ASP A 558 -37.86 -4.97 -21.22
C ASP A 558 -38.67 -4.00 -20.32
N LYS A 559 -39.47 -4.54 -19.37
CA LYS A 559 -40.15 -3.72 -18.36
C LYS A 559 -39.18 -2.96 -17.46
N MET A 560 -38.08 -3.57 -17.07
CA MET A 560 -37.04 -2.90 -16.28
C MET A 560 -36.41 -1.76 -17.07
N ARG A 561 -36.01 -2.01 -18.31
CA ARG A 561 -35.44 -1.00 -19.21
C ARG A 561 -36.43 0.13 -19.51
N ALA A 562 -37.71 -0.18 -19.75
CA ALA A 562 -38.78 0.80 -19.95
C ALA A 562 -39.05 1.69 -18.72
N ARG A 563 -39.08 1.10 -17.51
CA ARG A 563 -39.22 1.87 -16.26
C ARG A 563 -38.06 2.84 -16.03
N VAL A 564 -36.85 2.38 -16.30
CA VAL A 564 -35.65 3.24 -16.21
C VAL A 564 -35.74 4.37 -17.22
N ALA A 565 -36.16 4.09 -18.47
CA ALA A 565 -36.39 5.10 -19.50
C ALA A 565 -37.42 6.15 -19.06
N GLU A 566 -38.55 5.72 -18.51
CA GLU A 566 -39.62 6.60 -18.02
C GLU A 566 -39.14 7.48 -16.85
N ALA A 567 -38.44 6.89 -15.88
CA ALA A 567 -37.85 7.62 -14.74
C ALA A 567 -36.85 8.69 -15.20
N THR A 568 -36.05 8.37 -16.22
CA THR A 568 -35.10 9.30 -16.83
C THR A 568 -35.79 10.45 -17.54
N HIS A 569 -36.85 10.18 -18.28
CA HIS A 569 -37.68 11.21 -18.90
C HIS A 569 -38.28 12.17 -17.88
N LYS A 570 -38.84 11.64 -16.80
CA LYS A 570 -39.38 12.43 -15.67
C LYS A 570 -38.28 13.28 -15.02
N SER A 571 -37.11 12.72 -14.77
CA SER A 571 -35.98 13.45 -14.18
C SER A 571 -35.41 14.55 -15.10
N LYS A 572 -35.30 14.29 -16.40
CA LYS A 572 -34.89 15.31 -17.38
C LYS A 572 -35.93 16.44 -17.49
N SER A 573 -37.23 16.10 -17.47
CA SER A 573 -38.31 17.08 -17.47
C SER A 573 -38.27 17.93 -16.19
N ALA A 574 -38.13 17.29 -14.99
CA ALA A 574 -38.01 17.99 -13.72
C ALA A 574 -36.79 18.92 -13.67
N ARG A 575 -35.61 18.47 -14.16
CA ARG A 575 -34.41 19.32 -14.25
C ARG A 575 -34.60 20.51 -15.20
N ARG A 576 -35.23 20.32 -16.35
CA ARG A 576 -35.57 21.40 -17.28
C ARG A 576 -36.57 22.39 -16.68
N GLN A 577 -37.53 21.88 -15.89
CA GLN A 577 -38.51 22.72 -15.21
C GLN A 577 -37.89 23.53 -14.08
N ALA A 578 -36.97 22.90 -13.28
CA ALA A 578 -36.20 23.59 -12.24
C ALA A 578 -35.29 24.69 -12.81
N GLN A 579 -34.68 24.46 -13.99
CA GLN A 579 -33.90 25.49 -14.70
C GLN A 579 -34.74 26.62 -15.27
N ARG A 580 -36.03 26.40 -15.54
CA ARG A 580 -36.96 27.41 -16.07
C ARG A 580 -37.67 28.21 -14.98
N THR A 581 -37.64 27.75 -13.73
CA THR A 581 -38.21 28.48 -12.58
C THR A 581 -37.18 29.55 -12.17
N PRO A 582 -37.50 30.87 -12.33
CA PRO A 582 -36.60 31.91 -11.88
C PRO A 582 -36.43 31.76 -10.36
N GLN A 583 -35.20 31.66 -9.90
CA GLN A 583 -34.90 31.81 -8.48
C GLN A 583 -35.31 33.24 -8.08
N GLN A 584 -36.38 33.37 -7.32
CA GLN A 584 -36.65 34.62 -6.64
C GLN A 584 -35.50 34.89 -5.68
N PRO A 585 -34.83 36.04 -5.77
CA PRO A 585 -33.81 36.37 -4.79
C PRO A 585 -34.47 36.47 -3.44
N THR A 586 -34.03 35.66 -2.51
CA THR A 586 -34.38 35.79 -1.11
C THR A 586 -33.81 37.10 -0.59
N VAL A 587 -34.65 38.14 -0.60
CA VAL A 587 -34.35 39.44 0.01
C VAL A 587 -34.36 39.24 1.51
N THR A 588 -33.21 39.11 2.10
CA THR A 588 -33.04 39.24 3.54
C THR A 588 -33.29 40.72 3.88
N PRO A 589 -34.23 41.08 4.76
CA PRO A 589 -34.43 42.49 5.14
C PRO A 589 -33.22 42.96 5.95
N VAL A 590 -32.40 43.81 5.33
CA VAL A 590 -31.36 44.58 6.05
C VAL A 590 -32.04 45.74 6.70
N ALA A 591 -31.95 45.83 8.03
CA ALA A 591 -32.45 46.93 8.83
C ALA A 591 -31.81 48.25 8.39
N ALA A 592 -32.64 49.21 8.04
CA ALA A 592 -32.25 50.55 7.60
C ALA A 592 -31.59 51.36 8.73
N LYS A 593 -30.42 51.92 8.47
CA LYS A 593 -29.86 53.07 9.19
C LYS A 593 -30.07 54.36 8.41
N PRO A 594 -30.30 55.52 9.04
CA PRO A 594 -30.82 56.69 8.39
C PRO A 594 -29.80 57.45 7.52
N ILE A 595 -30.33 58.01 6.47
CA ILE A 595 -29.66 58.78 5.42
C ILE A 595 -29.35 60.17 5.93
N ASN A 596 -28.15 60.67 5.67
CA ASN A 596 -27.83 62.10 5.78
C ASN A 596 -27.58 62.64 4.35
N THR A 597 -28.35 63.65 4.05
CA THR A 597 -28.47 64.31 2.73
C THR A 597 -27.30 65.24 2.43
N GLY A 598 -26.80 65.20 1.25
CA GLY A 598 -25.90 66.20 0.65
C GLY A 598 -25.82 66.06 -0.87
N THR A 599 -26.36 67.02 -1.56
CA THR A 599 -26.64 67.12 -3.00
C THR A 599 -25.38 67.58 -3.82
N PRO A 600 -25.44 67.66 -5.15
CA PRO A 600 -24.52 66.99 -6.05
C PRO A 600 -23.60 67.94 -6.84
N THR A 601 -22.61 67.43 -7.53
CA THR A 601 -22.09 68.14 -8.73
C THR A 601 -21.62 67.18 -9.80
N ALA A 602 -22.00 67.55 -11.03
CA ALA A 602 -21.81 66.83 -12.30
C ALA A 602 -20.40 67.05 -12.86
N SER A 603 -19.88 66.13 -13.64
CA SER A 603 -19.69 66.28 -15.10
C SER A 603 -18.60 65.32 -15.67
N LYS A 604 -19.01 64.64 -16.70
CA LYS A 604 -18.39 64.50 -18.03
C LYS A 604 -17.12 63.66 -18.25
N SER A 605 -17.33 62.67 -19.11
CA SER A 605 -16.72 62.34 -20.41
C SER A 605 -15.68 61.21 -20.47
N SER A 606 -16.05 60.23 -21.26
CA SER A 606 -15.16 59.24 -21.95
C SER A 606 -14.26 59.91 -22.99
N PRO A 607 -13.15 59.31 -23.51
CA PRO A 607 -13.17 58.07 -24.26
C PRO A 607 -11.95 57.13 -24.04
N GLY A 608 -12.08 55.88 -24.55
CA GLY A 608 -11.01 54.87 -24.65
C GLY A 608 -10.09 55.13 -25.88
N PRO A 609 -9.37 54.11 -26.43
CA PRO A 609 -8.74 52.93 -25.82
C PRO A 609 -7.21 52.92 -26.07
N ASP A 610 -6.43 52.18 -25.34
CA ASP A 610 -5.13 51.76 -25.89
C ASP A 610 -4.63 50.42 -25.30
N SER A 611 -4.11 49.65 -26.20
CA SER A 611 -3.62 48.30 -26.09
C SER A 611 -2.18 48.25 -25.59
N GLY A 612 -1.90 47.36 -24.60
CA GLY A 612 -0.55 46.99 -24.20
C GLY A 612 -0.53 45.64 -23.51
N PRO A 613 0.47 44.79 -23.76
CA PRO A 613 0.40 43.36 -23.43
C PRO A 613 0.73 43.07 -21.95
N LEU A 614 -0.14 42.31 -21.32
CA LEU A 614 0.08 41.73 -19.98
C LEU A 614 1.00 40.52 -20.06
N SER A 615 2.22 40.68 -19.60
CA SER A 615 3.10 39.58 -19.28
C SER A 615 2.61 38.87 -18.00
N HIS A 616 2.06 37.67 -18.14
CA HIS A 616 1.83 36.82 -17.00
C HIS A 616 3.11 36.03 -16.69
N SER A 617 3.73 36.38 -15.59
CA SER A 617 4.73 35.53 -14.92
C SER A 617 4.00 34.33 -14.31
N PHE A 618 4.21 33.15 -14.87
CA PHE A 618 3.84 31.90 -14.24
C PHE A 618 4.74 31.70 -13.01
N GLN A 619 4.18 31.81 -11.83
CA GLN A 619 4.75 31.17 -10.64
C GLN A 619 4.45 29.68 -10.74
N ALA A 620 5.51 28.88 -10.89
CA ALA A 620 5.42 27.44 -10.76
C ALA A 620 4.98 27.12 -9.32
N PHE A 621 3.82 26.52 -9.17
CA PHE A 621 3.47 25.78 -7.97
C PHE A 621 4.33 24.53 -7.97
N GLU A 622 5.23 24.40 -6.99
CA GLU A 622 5.82 23.12 -6.64
C GLU A 622 4.69 22.25 -6.07
N GLU A 623 4.16 21.36 -6.90
CA GLU A 623 3.31 20.27 -6.42
C GLU A 623 4.17 19.32 -5.60
N ASP A 624 3.86 19.20 -4.30
CA ASP A 624 4.40 18.14 -3.44
C ASP A 624 4.09 16.78 -4.05
N ASP A 625 5.11 16.14 -4.59
CA ASP A 625 5.01 14.78 -5.12
C ASP A 625 4.77 13.79 -3.95
N PRO A 626 3.60 13.15 -3.85
CA PRO A 626 3.30 12.21 -2.77
C PRO A 626 4.21 10.98 -2.75
N PHE A 627 5.03 10.76 -3.80
CA PHE A 627 6.02 9.69 -3.88
C PHE A 627 7.46 10.16 -3.56
N ALA A 628 7.69 11.46 -3.41
CA ALA A 628 9.00 12.00 -3.03
C ALA A 628 9.27 11.96 -1.52
N GLN A 629 8.24 11.70 -0.70
CA GLN A 629 8.43 11.51 0.73
C GLN A 629 8.92 10.10 1.04
N PRO A 630 9.92 9.92 1.91
CA PRO A 630 10.30 8.61 2.39
C PRO A 630 9.08 7.97 3.06
N VAL A 631 8.78 6.73 2.67
CA VAL A 631 7.66 5.95 3.21
C VAL A 631 7.82 5.88 4.72
N GLN A 632 6.99 6.61 5.44
CA GLN A 632 6.89 6.48 6.89
C GLN A 632 6.42 5.05 7.23
N PRO A 633 6.99 4.38 8.24
CA PRO A 633 6.50 3.09 8.66
C PRO A 633 5.02 3.17 9.02
N PHE A 634 4.30 2.10 8.78
CA PHE A 634 2.86 1.92 8.89
C PHE A 634 2.19 2.34 10.22
N ASP A 635 2.98 2.77 11.21
CA ASP A 635 2.52 3.03 12.59
C ASP A 635 1.73 4.31 12.79
N GLU A 636 1.80 5.28 11.88
CA GLU A 636 1.05 6.54 12.05
C GLU A 636 -0.38 6.52 11.50
N LEU A 637 -0.74 5.52 10.67
CA LEU A 637 -2.08 5.43 10.07
C LEU A 637 -3.11 4.66 10.92
N THR A 638 -2.68 3.95 11.97
CA THR A 638 -3.57 3.12 12.80
C THR A 638 -3.85 3.65 14.21
N LEU A 639 -3.30 4.80 14.59
CA LEU A 639 -3.44 5.33 15.96
C LEU A 639 -4.26 6.63 16.07
N ARG A 640 -5.00 7.01 15.03
CA ARG A 640 -5.98 8.10 15.14
C ARG A 640 -7.36 7.60 14.71
N GLY A 641 -7.99 6.86 15.61
CA GLY A 641 -9.38 6.44 15.56
C GLY A 641 -9.89 6.23 16.96
#